data_973847cc46e0a609a4832d358f747cb7
#
_entry.id   973847cc46e0a609a4832d358f747cb7
#
_cell.length_a   1.000
_cell.length_b   1.000
_cell.length_c   1.000
_cell.angle_alpha   90.00
_cell.angle_beta   90.00
_cell.angle_gamma   90.00
#
_symmetry.space_group_name_H-M   'P 1'
#
loop_
_entity.id
_entity.type
_entity.pdbx_description
1 polymer ?
#
loop_
_entity_poly.entity_id
_entity_poly.type
_entity_poly.pdbx_seq_one_letter_code
_entity_poly.pdbx_strand_id
1 'polypeptide(L)'
;MTRWRFRTRLWTAVTTTGLSLALAVAPGPATAAPPGAEDPADPTVRSDPATGHARMIFNSGGYLTPPSKRSPEHVALAYVCDHRAEFGLTARQAEQLVVVSSYPTRHNGARQVTIGQSIDGMRVHGGLLTATVDKRGRLVILGGTVVTAEPAGTVELTAKQALDRAAEAQGARPQHTQTGTDNRDKGRQKFKNVYAKRLTKPNDVTAELVWFPTGSGHELRPAWLTDIEVSGTSWYETVVDAADGRVLSRESRYHHAGPEGTVFTAQHPDISGATRTVTPFTGRDGSWVADRLTQGNNANAYRDEDGDNTVPDTGNDALRPQSPASGDPNHQHFNYTFGDTWRTNASATQANLDADVNPVITQLFYYTNVMHDYLYDLGFDEASRNFQVDNFGRGGSGNDPVLAEAQDGWDLGCLDDATPPNAIRCTNNANFGTPGDGSSPRMQMYMWQQPGRPFRDGSLDGDVIAHEYGHGVSNRLVGGGHLGGGSQTGALGEGWSDVISFLKWGDATVGEYITGNTATGIRSQAYDTSTEKWGTFNPARGVHRNGEIWAATMYDVREAKGVAFTQQLVIDGMKNTVSKPSYLDARDGVLAADMTNNAGANQCLLWRVFAGRGMGANAASSADQNTVTADETVPAGCLPTANAGGPYTTNEGTDVTLSAAGSARGTAPSAGNPAAYAWDLDDDGQYDDATGLTAAFGAVGAAGVRTVGLRVTDAAGNTDTGSTTVTVADAAEHTHGDDGTFPVVRDRG
;
A
#
# COMPACT_ATOMS: atom_id res chain seq x y z
N MET A 1 51.72 0.96 -14.05
CA MET A 1 51.63 0.83 -15.52
C MET A 1 51.14 -0.58 -15.84
N THR A 2 49.92 -0.77 -16.13
CA THR A 2 49.38 -1.95 -16.85
C THR A 2 48.06 -1.57 -17.46
N ARG A 3 48.07 -1.43 -18.78
CA ARG A 3 46.92 -1.03 -19.60
C ARG A 3 45.99 -2.25 -19.81
N TRP A 4 44.73 -2.12 -19.49
CA TRP A 4 43.68 -3.03 -19.94
C TRP A 4 43.07 -2.50 -21.23
N ARG A 5 43.11 -3.35 -22.27
CA ARG A 5 42.56 -3.04 -23.62
C ARG A 5 41.09 -3.49 -23.65
N PHE A 6 40.21 -2.57 -23.94
CA PHE A 6 38.84 -2.85 -24.37
C PHE A 6 38.87 -3.37 -25.84
N ARG A 7 38.26 -4.49 -26.10
CA ARG A 7 37.95 -4.99 -27.44
C ARG A 7 36.58 -4.44 -27.87
N THR A 8 36.62 -3.46 -28.77
CA THR A 8 35.49 -3.00 -29.57
C THR A 8 35.26 -4.04 -30.69
N ARG A 9 34.08 -4.61 -30.78
CA ARG A 9 33.62 -5.31 -31.97
C ARG A 9 32.89 -4.31 -32.88
N LEU A 10 33.48 -3.95 -33.99
CA LEU A 10 32.82 -3.28 -35.10
C LEU A 10 31.82 -4.24 -35.75
N TRP A 11 30.61 -3.81 -35.92
CA TRP A 11 29.66 -4.39 -36.88
C TRP A 11 29.68 -3.56 -38.14
N THR A 12 30.07 -4.19 -39.24
CA THR A 12 30.09 -3.64 -40.60
C THR A 12 28.66 -3.58 -41.12
N ALA A 13 28.23 -2.39 -41.51
CA ALA A 13 26.98 -2.18 -42.24
C ALA A 13 27.16 -2.61 -43.71
N VAL A 14 26.33 -3.54 -44.13
CA VAL A 14 26.16 -3.88 -45.56
C VAL A 14 24.94 -3.13 -46.07
N THR A 15 25.18 -2.15 -46.93
CA THR A 15 24.15 -1.46 -47.72
C THR A 15 23.84 -2.30 -48.96
N THR A 16 22.60 -2.80 -49.03
CA THR A 16 22.03 -3.32 -50.29
C THR A 16 20.89 -2.41 -50.74
N THR A 17 21.10 -1.71 -51.80
CA THR A 17 20.07 -1.03 -52.59
C THR A 17 19.22 -2.06 -53.31
N GLY A 18 17.94 -2.16 -52.97
CA GLY A 18 16.96 -3.02 -53.63
C GLY A 18 15.75 -2.24 -54.10
N LEU A 19 15.53 -2.35 -55.39
CA LEU A 19 14.51 -1.71 -56.23
C LEU A 19 13.09 -2.12 -55.76
N SER A 20 12.22 -1.16 -55.48
CA SER A 20 10.82 -1.39 -55.11
C SER A 20 9.99 -1.68 -56.34
N LEU A 21 9.49 -2.91 -56.46
CA LEU A 21 8.42 -3.25 -57.41
C LEU A 21 7.10 -3.36 -56.58
N ALA A 22 6.20 -2.40 -56.80
CA ALA A 22 4.89 -2.40 -56.15
C ALA A 22 3.98 -3.43 -56.89
N LEU A 23 3.71 -4.55 -56.25
CA LEU A 23 2.61 -5.46 -56.65
C LEU A 23 1.39 -5.09 -55.80
N ALA A 24 0.33 -4.60 -56.44
CA ALA A 24 -0.96 -4.45 -55.83
C ALA A 24 -1.60 -5.84 -55.64
N VAL A 25 -1.69 -6.30 -54.39
CA VAL A 25 -2.45 -7.50 -54.01
C VAL A 25 -3.81 -7.05 -53.53
N ALA A 26 -4.88 -7.55 -54.16
CA ALA A 26 -6.27 -7.36 -53.74
C ALA A 26 -6.50 -7.98 -52.37
N PRO A 27 -7.35 -7.40 -51.48
CA PRO A 27 -7.63 -7.98 -50.20
C PRO A 27 -8.41 -9.29 -50.35
N GLY A 28 -7.80 -10.39 -49.94
CA GLY A 28 -8.49 -11.65 -49.68
C GLY A 28 -9.41 -11.56 -48.46
N PRO A 29 -10.40 -12.46 -48.29
CA PRO A 29 -11.34 -12.39 -47.21
C PRO A 29 -10.59 -12.54 -45.86
N ALA A 30 -10.86 -11.61 -44.96
CA ALA A 30 -10.35 -11.65 -43.59
C ALA A 30 -10.76 -12.95 -42.92
N THR A 31 -9.81 -13.81 -42.63
CA THR A 31 -10.00 -14.92 -41.71
C THR A 31 -10.20 -14.33 -40.31
N ALA A 32 -11.34 -14.58 -39.69
CA ALA A 32 -11.61 -14.21 -38.31
C ALA A 32 -10.47 -14.73 -37.42
N ALA A 33 -9.89 -13.82 -36.65
CA ALA A 33 -8.92 -14.18 -35.61
C ALA A 33 -9.59 -15.11 -34.59
N PRO A 34 -8.86 -16.04 -33.98
CA PRO A 34 -9.41 -16.91 -32.94
C PRO A 34 -9.89 -16.05 -31.76
N PRO A 35 -11.03 -16.39 -31.12
CA PRO A 35 -11.55 -15.64 -29.98
C PRO A 35 -10.56 -15.78 -28.82
N GLY A 36 -9.94 -14.66 -28.41
CA GLY A 36 -9.01 -14.64 -27.28
C GLY A 36 -7.84 -13.67 -27.38
N ALA A 37 -7.72 -12.85 -28.41
CA ALA A 37 -6.82 -11.68 -28.42
C ALA A 37 -7.67 -10.46 -28.03
N GLU A 38 -7.79 -10.19 -26.73
CA GLU A 38 -8.29 -8.91 -26.25
C GLU A 38 -7.30 -7.84 -26.72
N ASP A 39 -7.74 -6.88 -27.51
CA ASP A 39 -7.02 -5.64 -27.71
C ASP A 39 -6.81 -5.03 -26.33
N PRO A 40 -5.58 -4.70 -25.94
CA PRO A 40 -5.36 -4.07 -24.65
C PRO A 40 -6.13 -2.74 -24.65
N ALA A 41 -7.11 -2.61 -23.75
CA ALA A 41 -7.73 -1.33 -23.48
C ALA A 41 -6.59 -0.32 -23.21
N ASP A 42 -6.76 0.93 -23.63
CA ASP A 42 -5.74 1.95 -23.44
C ASP A 42 -5.31 2.01 -21.96
N PRO A 43 -4.01 2.02 -21.66
CA PRO A 43 -3.54 2.04 -20.29
C PRO A 43 -3.99 3.33 -19.60
N THR A 44 -4.40 3.20 -18.34
CA THR A 44 -4.64 4.35 -17.48
C THR A 44 -3.31 4.91 -17.04
N VAL A 45 -3.04 6.16 -17.36
CA VAL A 45 -1.87 6.90 -16.92
C VAL A 45 -2.30 7.88 -15.84
N ARG A 46 -1.74 7.74 -14.65
CA ARG A 46 -1.82 8.75 -13.59
C ARG A 46 -0.58 9.61 -13.65
N SER A 47 -0.76 10.88 -13.87
CA SER A 47 0.35 11.83 -13.94
C SER A 47 0.62 12.46 -12.59
N ASP A 48 1.88 12.79 -12.35
CA ASP A 48 2.29 13.68 -11.28
C ASP A 48 1.77 15.09 -11.59
N PRO A 49 0.97 15.71 -10.70
CA PRO A 49 0.38 17.02 -10.96
C PRO A 49 1.42 18.16 -11.11
N ALA A 50 2.61 17.99 -10.52
CA ALA A 50 3.65 19.01 -10.58
C ALA A 50 4.45 18.96 -11.88
N THR A 51 4.67 17.77 -12.44
CA THR A 51 5.51 17.57 -13.63
C THR A 51 4.70 17.23 -14.88
N GLY A 52 3.46 16.75 -14.73
CA GLY A 52 2.64 16.21 -15.81
C GLY A 52 3.08 14.83 -16.31
N HIS A 53 4.18 14.29 -15.80
CA HIS A 53 4.71 12.99 -16.22
C HIS A 53 3.99 11.83 -15.54
N ALA A 54 4.05 10.65 -16.17
CA ALA A 54 3.45 9.44 -15.60
C ALA A 54 4.10 9.10 -14.26
N ARG A 55 3.27 9.02 -13.22
CA ARG A 55 3.61 8.52 -11.90
C ARG A 55 3.22 7.05 -11.74
N MET A 56 2.14 6.64 -12.40
CA MET A 56 1.68 5.26 -12.39
C MET A 56 0.98 4.94 -13.71
N ILE A 57 1.26 3.76 -14.26
CA ILE A 57 0.64 3.23 -15.48
C ILE A 57 0.10 1.84 -15.16
N PHE A 58 -1.17 1.63 -15.41
CA PHE A 58 -1.82 0.32 -15.26
C PHE A 58 -2.98 0.22 -16.25
N ASN A 59 -3.53 -1.00 -16.39
CA ASN A 59 -4.70 -1.22 -17.22
C ASN A 59 -5.81 -1.84 -16.38
N SER A 60 -6.91 -1.10 -16.16
CA SER A 60 -8.04 -1.54 -15.34
C SER A 60 -8.81 -2.74 -15.93
N GLY A 61 -8.61 -3.04 -17.21
CA GLY A 61 -9.24 -4.16 -17.91
C GLY A 61 -8.28 -5.25 -18.35
N GLY A 62 -6.97 -5.15 -18.03
CA GLY A 62 -6.00 -6.10 -18.57
C GLY A 62 -4.58 -5.91 -18.05
N TYR A 63 -3.63 -6.06 -18.94
CA TYR A 63 -2.19 -5.99 -18.69
C TYR A 63 -1.56 -4.94 -19.59
N LEU A 64 -0.44 -4.37 -19.16
CA LEU A 64 0.30 -3.38 -19.94
C LEU A 64 1.08 -4.01 -21.11
N THR A 65 1.43 -5.30 -21.01
CA THR A 65 2.14 -6.01 -22.06
C THR A 65 1.53 -7.39 -22.32
N PRO A 66 1.67 -7.93 -23.54
CA PRO A 66 1.35 -9.33 -23.82
C PRO A 66 2.29 -10.28 -23.03
N PRO A 67 1.97 -11.58 -22.95
CA PRO A 67 2.84 -12.59 -22.33
C PRO A 67 4.23 -12.61 -22.95
N SER A 68 5.26 -12.70 -22.12
CA SER A 68 6.66 -12.68 -22.56
C SER A 68 7.47 -13.82 -21.92
N LYS A 69 8.43 -14.36 -22.69
CA LYS A 69 9.43 -15.31 -22.20
C LYS A 69 10.73 -14.61 -21.76
N ARG A 70 10.83 -13.29 -21.90
CA ARG A 70 11.98 -12.51 -21.43
C ARG A 70 11.93 -12.42 -19.89
N SER A 71 13.07 -12.10 -19.28
CA SER A 71 13.09 -11.91 -17.83
C SER A 71 12.15 -10.77 -17.42
N PRO A 72 11.52 -10.85 -16.25
CA PRO A 72 10.66 -9.80 -15.72
C PRO A 72 11.33 -8.42 -15.67
N GLU A 73 12.62 -8.40 -15.33
CA GLU A 73 13.44 -7.19 -15.33
C GLU A 73 13.52 -6.56 -16.73
N HIS A 74 13.73 -7.41 -17.75
CA HIS A 74 13.77 -6.95 -19.13
C HIS A 74 12.40 -6.43 -19.61
N VAL A 75 11.31 -7.09 -19.21
CA VAL A 75 9.95 -6.65 -19.56
C VAL A 75 9.68 -5.27 -18.97
N ALA A 76 10.01 -5.07 -17.70
CA ALA A 76 9.81 -3.80 -17.00
C ALA A 76 10.68 -2.68 -17.59
N LEU A 77 11.98 -2.92 -17.78
CA LEU A 77 12.90 -1.93 -18.36
C LEU A 77 12.52 -1.57 -19.80
N ALA A 78 12.19 -2.56 -20.64
CA ALA A 78 11.78 -2.32 -22.01
C ALA A 78 10.54 -1.44 -22.08
N TYR A 79 9.54 -1.71 -21.24
CA TYR A 79 8.35 -0.89 -21.18
C TYR A 79 8.66 0.57 -20.82
N VAL A 80 9.50 0.81 -19.80
CA VAL A 80 9.92 2.20 -19.46
C VAL A 80 10.66 2.86 -20.63
N CYS A 81 11.55 2.14 -21.31
CA CYS A 81 12.29 2.68 -22.45
C CYS A 81 11.38 3.02 -23.64
N ASP A 82 10.40 2.16 -23.92
CA ASP A 82 9.44 2.35 -25.02
C ASP A 82 8.48 3.51 -24.73
N HIS A 83 8.10 3.70 -23.44
CA HIS A 83 7.18 4.74 -22.96
C HIS A 83 7.92 5.90 -22.26
N ARG A 84 9.22 6.06 -22.51
CA ARG A 84 10.07 7.05 -21.83
C ARG A 84 9.53 8.48 -21.87
N ALA A 85 8.84 8.84 -22.94
CA ALA A 85 8.27 10.18 -23.10
C ALA A 85 7.16 10.45 -22.07
N GLU A 86 6.38 9.44 -21.70
CA GLU A 86 5.34 9.54 -20.67
C GLU A 86 5.94 9.82 -19.29
N PHE A 87 7.14 9.27 -19.02
CA PHE A 87 7.91 9.54 -17.80
C PHE A 87 8.77 10.80 -17.89
N GLY A 88 8.76 11.51 -19.02
CA GLY A 88 9.61 12.67 -19.26
C GLY A 88 11.10 12.35 -19.40
N LEU A 89 11.46 11.09 -19.64
CA LEU A 89 12.84 10.66 -19.78
C LEU A 89 13.37 10.87 -21.20
N THR A 90 14.58 11.39 -21.31
CA THR A 90 15.36 11.34 -22.53
C THR A 90 15.82 9.90 -22.83
N ALA A 91 16.20 9.61 -24.06
CA ALA A 91 16.77 8.31 -24.41
C ALA A 91 18.00 7.95 -23.55
N ARG A 92 18.88 8.92 -23.32
CA ARG A 92 20.06 8.75 -22.47
C ARG A 92 19.70 8.41 -21.04
N GLN A 93 18.72 9.09 -20.44
CA GLN A 93 18.28 8.81 -19.07
C GLN A 93 17.61 7.43 -18.94
N ALA A 94 16.83 7.02 -19.96
CA ALA A 94 16.22 5.69 -19.98
C ALA A 94 17.27 4.56 -20.09
N GLU A 95 18.34 4.78 -20.86
CA GLU A 95 19.47 3.83 -20.98
C GLU A 95 20.30 3.68 -19.70
N GLN A 96 20.23 4.63 -18.79
CA GLN A 96 20.96 4.64 -17.51
C GLN A 96 20.14 4.08 -16.34
N LEU A 97 18.90 3.63 -16.60
CA LEU A 97 18.09 2.96 -15.59
C LEU A 97 18.73 1.61 -15.21
N VAL A 98 18.73 1.30 -13.94
CA VAL A 98 19.31 0.07 -13.38
C VAL A 98 18.29 -0.70 -12.56
N VAL A 99 18.34 -2.03 -12.64
CA VAL A 99 17.54 -2.86 -11.73
C VAL A 99 18.21 -2.85 -10.35
N VAL A 100 17.50 -2.32 -9.37
CA VAL A 100 17.96 -2.26 -7.97
C VAL A 100 17.64 -3.56 -7.26
N SER A 101 16.43 -4.08 -7.45
CA SER A 101 16.02 -5.35 -6.88
C SER A 101 15.01 -6.07 -7.77
N SER A 102 14.93 -7.39 -7.64
CA SER A 102 13.92 -8.20 -8.30
C SER A 102 13.71 -9.48 -7.48
N TYR A 103 12.46 -9.70 -7.02
CA TYR A 103 12.14 -10.88 -6.22
C TYR A 103 10.77 -11.49 -6.59
N PRO A 104 10.60 -12.81 -6.45
CA PRO A 104 9.34 -13.47 -6.72
C PRO A 104 8.38 -13.37 -5.54
N THR A 105 7.10 -13.23 -5.83
CA THR A 105 6.01 -13.39 -4.87
C THR A 105 5.55 -14.85 -4.89
N ARG A 106 5.78 -15.60 -3.81
CA ARG A 106 5.67 -17.07 -3.81
C ARG A 106 4.28 -17.60 -4.12
N HIS A 107 3.24 -17.01 -3.55
CA HIS A 107 1.86 -17.51 -3.67
C HIS A 107 1.25 -17.33 -5.06
N ASN A 108 1.64 -16.30 -5.82
CA ASN A 108 1.06 -16.02 -7.15
C ASN A 108 2.06 -16.15 -8.31
N GLY A 109 3.37 -16.23 -8.00
CA GLY A 109 4.45 -16.32 -8.97
C GLY A 109 4.73 -15.03 -9.73
N ALA A 110 4.16 -13.91 -9.30
CA ALA A 110 4.51 -12.57 -9.81
C ALA A 110 5.91 -12.20 -9.34
N ARG A 111 6.55 -11.31 -10.09
CA ARG A 111 7.85 -10.77 -9.73
C ARG A 111 7.76 -9.27 -9.54
N GLN A 112 8.26 -8.81 -8.42
CA GLN A 112 8.44 -7.39 -8.13
C GLN A 112 9.81 -6.96 -8.67
N VAL A 113 9.84 -5.88 -9.43
CA VAL A 113 11.06 -5.32 -10.00
C VAL A 113 11.16 -3.87 -9.59
N THR A 114 12.25 -3.51 -8.92
CA THR A 114 12.58 -2.11 -8.60
C THR A 114 13.63 -1.61 -9.57
N ILE A 115 13.35 -0.53 -10.25
CA ILE A 115 14.23 0.13 -11.21
C ILE A 115 14.66 1.45 -10.59
N GLY A 116 15.97 1.67 -10.47
CA GLY A 116 16.57 2.90 -9.97
C GLY A 116 17.05 3.78 -11.11
N GLN A 117 16.88 5.07 -10.94
CA GLN A 117 17.45 6.06 -11.84
C GLN A 117 18.92 6.32 -11.46
N SER A 118 19.79 6.27 -12.46
CA SER A 118 21.20 6.56 -12.33
C SER A 118 21.62 7.55 -13.41
N ILE A 119 22.49 8.49 -13.08
CA ILE A 119 23.07 9.43 -14.01
C ILE A 119 24.59 9.39 -13.86
N ASP A 120 25.27 8.99 -14.93
CA ASP A 120 26.72 8.82 -14.98
C ASP A 120 27.29 7.95 -13.84
N GLY A 121 26.50 6.92 -13.46
CA GLY A 121 26.85 5.94 -12.44
C GLY A 121 26.56 6.35 -11.00
N MET A 122 26.00 7.53 -10.77
CA MET A 122 25.55 8.00 -9.46
C MET A 122 24.02 7.87 -9.38
N ARG A 123 23.53 7.27 -8.29
CA ARG A 123 22.10 7.06 -8.06
C ARG A 123 21.35 8.38 -7.87
N VAL A 124 20.14 8.49 -8.42
CA VAL A 124 19.23 9.61 -8.13
C VAL A 124 18.39 9.24 -6.90
N HIS A 125 18.47 10.04 -5.86
CA HIS A 125 17.66 9.86 -4.65
C HIS A 125 16.19 10.08 -4.97
N GLY A 126 15.33 9.15 -4.56
CA GLY A 126 13.90 9.18 -4.86
C GLY A 126 13.54 8.84 -6.31
N GLY A 127 14.52 8.66 -7.20
CA GLY A 127 14.31 8.22 -8.58
C GLY A 127 14.14 6.71 -8.67
N LEU A 128 12.97 6.21 -8.28
CA LEU A 128 12.64 4.79 -8.23
C LEU A 128 11.32 4.51 -8.95
N LEU A 129 11.32 3.46 -9.77
CA LEU A 129 10.13 2.86 -10.37
C LEU A 129 9.98 1.44 -9.83
N THR A 130 8.75 1.05 -9.53
CA THR A 130 8.38 -0.32 -9.18
C THR A 130 7.49 -0.91 -10.26
N ALA A 131 7.70 -2.16 -10.60
CA ALA A 131 6.93 -2.88 -11.60
C ALA A 131 6.55 -4.27 -11.09
N THR A 132 5.31 -4.66 -11.34
CA THR A 132 4.82 -6.02 -11.08
C THR A 132 4.69 -6.76 -12.41
N VAL A 133 5.42 -7.84 -12.56
CA VAL A 133 5.33 -8.73 -13.73
C VAL A 133 4.77 -10.07 -13.29
N ASP A 134 3.69 -10.52 -13.90
CA ASP A 134 3.02 -11.76 -13.53
C ASP A 134 3.80 -13.01 -13.98
N LYS A 135 3.34 -14.18 -13.55
CA LYS A 135 3.98 -15.49 -13.88
C LYS A 135 3.99 -15.84 -15.37
N ARG A 136 3.24 -15.11 -16.21
CA ARG A 136 3.25 -15.26 -17.67
C ARG A 136 4.16 -14.24 -18.36
N GLY A 137 4.87 -13.42 -17.59
CA GLY A 137 5.74 -12.36 -18.10
C GLY A 137 4.97 -11.14 -18.62
N ARG A 138 3.75 -10.90 -18.12
CA ARG A 138 2.96 -9.70 -18.47
C ARG A 138 3.19 -8.63 -17.42
N LEU A 139 3.44 -7.41 -17.85
CA LEU A 139 3.50 -6.25 -16.95
C LEU A 139 2.08 -5.88 -16.52
N VAL A 140 1.86 -5.83 -15.21
CA VAL A 140 0.56 -5.53 -14.59
C VAL A 140 0.43 -4.05 -14.29
N ILE A 141 1.44 -3.51 -13.61
CA ILE A 141 1.51 -2.12 -13.18
C ILE A 141 2.96 -1.68 -13.17
N LEU A 142 3.17 -0.42 -13.43
CA LEU A 142 4.46 0.24 -13.29
C LEU A 142 4.22 1.64 -12.75
N GLY A 143 4.98 2.04 -11.74
CA GLY A 143 4.85 3.37 -11.19
C GLY A 143 6.02 3.75 -10.30
N GLY A 144 6.09 5.03 -9.96
CA GLY A 144 7.14 5.61 -9.13
C GLY A 144 7.44 7.04 -9.52
N THR A 145 8.59 7.49 -9.10
CA THR A 145 9.05 8.85 -9.39
C THR A 145 10.31 8.80 -10.23
N VAL A 146 10.34 9.53 -11.31
CA VAL A 146 11.56 9.83 -12.06
C VAL A 146 11.86 11.32 -11.98
N VAL A 147 13.13 11.64 -11.92
CA VAL A 147 13.60 13.03 -11.92
C VAL A 147 14.15 13.34 -13.31
N THR A 148 13.59 14.35 -13.94
CA THR A 148 13.93 14.73 -15.33
C THR A 148 14.93 15.89 -15.40
N ALA A 149 15.29 16.47 -14.24
CA ALA A 149 16.24 17.56 -14.14
C ALA A 149 17.66 17.13 -14.56
N GLU A 150 18.41 18.06 -15.11
CA GLU A 150 19.80 17.84 -15.46
C GLU A 150 20.71 18.04 -14.23
N PRO A 151 21.77 17.23 -14.10
CA PRO A 151 22.74 17.34 -13.01
C PRO A 151 23.48 18.68 -13.03
N ALA A 152 23.56 19.34 -11.87
CA ALA A 152 24.32 20.57 -11.69
C ALA A 152 25.01 20.60 -10.31
N GLY A 153 26.18 21.23 -10.22
CA GLY A 153 26.92 21.43 -8.97
C GLY A 153 28.20 20.61 -8.86
N THR A 154 28.94 20.86 -7.77
CA THR A 154 30.24 20.26 -7.49
C THR A 154 30.23 19.49 -6.18
N VAL A 155 31.16 18.56 -6.00
CA VAL A 155 31.38 17.82 -4.76
C VAL A 155 32.61 18.39 -4.07
N GLU A 156 32.40 19.19 -3.02
CA GLU A 156 33.44 19.81 -2.24
C GLU A 156 33.64 19.10 -0.88
N LEU A 157 32.54 18.56 -0.31
CA LEU A 157 32.60 17.86 0.97
C LEU A 157 32.91 16.38 0.78
N THR A 158 33.73 15.89 1.71
CA THR A 158 33.92 14.45 1.89
C THR A 158 32.71 13.82 2.61
N ALA A 159 32.54 12.52 2.47
CA ALA A 159 31.53 11.75 3.21
C ALA A 159 31.57 11.98 4.72
N LYS A 160 32.78 12.06 5.29
CA LYS A 160 32.98 12.36 6.73
C LYS A 160 32.42 13.73 7.10
N GLN A 161 32.73 14.76 6.34
CA GLN A 161 32.25 16.11 6.61
C GLN A 161 30.75 16.21 6.52
N ALA A 162 30.13 15.50 5.55
CA ALA A 162 28.68 15.42 5.42
C ALA A 162 28.04 14.69 6.61
N LEU A 163 28.62 13.59 7.08
CA LEU A 163 28.17 12.91 8.29
C LEU A 163 28.28 13.80 9.53
N ASP A 164 29.35 14.58 9.64
CA ASP A 164 29.50 15.51 10.75
C ASP A 164 28.39 16.58 10.71
N ARG A 165 28.04 17.10 9.54
CA ARG A 165 26.90 18.03 9.36
C ARG A 165 25.56 17.40 9.70
N ALA A 166 25.34 16.15 9.28
CA ALA A 166 24.12 15.41 9.59
C ALA A 166 23.98 15.16 11.10
N ALA A 167 25.08 14.85 11.80
CA ALA A 167 25.07 14.69 13.24
C ALA A 167 24.82 16.02 13.98
N GLU A 168 25.44 17.12 13.55
CA GLU A 168 25.18 18.45 14.08
C GLU A 168 23.70 18.85 13.95
N ALA A 169 23.07 18.51 12.81
CA ALA A 169 21.66 18.77 12.59
C ALA A 169 20.72 17.98 13.53
N GLN A 170 21.24 16.91 14.16
CA GLN A 170 20.56 16.12 15.18
C GLN A 170 20.96 16.53 16.62
N GLY A 171 21.74 17.61 16.79
CA GLY A 171 22.22 18.08 18.08
C GLY A 171 23.38 17.24 18.64
N ALA A 172 23.99 16.39 17.83
CA ALA A 172 25.06 15.50 18.24
C ALA A 172 26.46 16.04 17.87
N ARG A 173 27.51 15.60 18.60
CA ARG A 173 28.89 16.01 18.30
C ARG A 173 29.48 15.13 17.20
N PRO A 174 30.09 15.72 16.16
CA PRO A 174 30.71 14.97 15.07
C PRO A 174 32.01 14.30 15.52
N GLN A 175 32.21 13.02 15.29
CA GLN A 175 33.46 12.27 15.56
C GLN A 175 33.58 10.97 14.72
N HIS A 176 33.10 10.93 13.49
CA HIS A 176 33.08 9.69 12.70
C HIS A 176 34.44 9.26 12.16
N THR A 177 34.74 7.97 12.23
CA THR A 177 35.93 7.35 11.64
C THR A 177 35.51 6.35 10.58
N GLN A 178 36.03 6.48 9.36
CA GLN A 178 35.73 5.56 8.27
C GLN A 178 36.25 4.15 8.58
N THR A 179 35.44 3.13 8.38
CA THR A 179 35.74 1.72 8.59
C THR A 179 35.84 0.92 7.30
N GLY A 180 35.26 1.40 6.20
CA GLY A 180 35.32 0.70 4.93
C GLY A 180 34.43 1.32 3.84
N THR A 181 34.29 0.60 2.74
CA THR A 181 33.35 0.88 1.66
C THR A 181 32.51 -0.37 1.41
N ASP A 182 31.23 -0.20 1.10
CA ASP A 182 30.39 -1.33 0.74
C ASP A 182 30.72 -1.77 -0.69
N ASN A 183 31.13 -3.04 -0.84
CA ASN A 183 31.49 -3.58 -2.15
C ASN A 183 30.25 -3.87 -3.03
N ARG A 184 29.03 -3.91 -2.45
CA ARG A 184 27.78 -4.13 -3.17
C ARG A 184 27.24 -2.83 -3.77
N ASP A 185 27.41 -1.72 -3.03
CA ASP A 185 27.02 -0.37 -3.46
C ASP A 185 28.28 0.46 -3.73
N LYS A 186 28.66 0.58 -5.00
CA LYS A 186 29.86 1.30 -5.45
C LYS A 186 29.75 2.80 -5.16
N GLY A 187 29.96 3.23 -3.95
CA GLY A 187 29.89 4.64 -3.55
C GLY A 187 29.47 4.84 -2.10
N ARG A 188 28.90 3.83 -1.48
CA ARG A 188 28.52 3.87 -0.06
C ARG A 188 29.74 3.67 0.82
N GLN A 189 30.02 4.65 1.65
CA GLN A 189 31.11 4.61 2.63
C GLN A 189 30.57 4.26 4.01
N LYS A 190 31.27 3.39 4.73
CA LYS A 190 30.92 2.96 6.08
C LYS A 190 31.81 3.62 7.11
N PHE A 191 31.22 4.04 8.21
CA PHE A 191 31.90 4.70 9.31
C PHE A 191 31.56 4.02 10.63
N LYS A 192 32.48 4.07 11.58
CA LYS A 192 32.22 3.63 12.94
C LYS A 192 31.15 4.54 13.54
N ASN A 193 30.09 3.96 14.09
CA ASN A 193 29.11 4.72 14.85
C ASN A 193 29.74 5.13 16.20
N VAL A 194 29.97 6.41 16.38
CA VAL A 194 30.59 6.98 17.60
C VAL A 194 29.60 7.13 18.74
N TYR A 195 28.29 7.02 18.46
CA TYR A 195 27.21 7.02 19.44
C TYR A 195 26.93 5.62 20.00
N ALA A 196 27.67 4.62 19.52
CA ALA A 196 27.54 3.20 19.85
C ALA A 196 27.60 2.84 21.34
N LYS A 197 28.14 3.70 22.20
CA LYS A 197 28.07 3.48 23.65
C LYS A 197 26.67 3.62 24.24
N ARG A 198 25.73 4.11 23.44
CA ARG A 198 24.31 4.30 23.77
C ARG A 198 23.39 3.41 22.93
N LEU A 199 23.95 2.55 22.11
CA LEU A 199 23.24 1.73 21.14
C LEU A 199 23.82 0.31 21.17
N THR A 200 23.03 -0.70 21.16
CA THR A 200 23.42 -2.11 21.38
C THR A 200 24.18 -2.77 20.27
N LYS A 201 23.75 -2.61 19.05
CA LYS A 201 24.46 -2.92 17.82
C LYS A 201 24.57 -1.63 17.05
N PRO A 202 25.71 -0.93 17.17
CA PRO A 202 25.90 0.25 16.35
C PRO A 202 25.85 -0.20 14.89
N ASN A 203 24.75 0.13 14.21
CA ASN A 203 24.69 0.04 12.77
C ASN A 203 25.85 0.83 12.20
N ASP A 204 26.51 0.30 11.16
CA ASP A 204 27.49 1.08 10.45
C ASP A 204 26.79 2.35 9.97
N VAL A 205 27.26 3.49 10.46
CA VAL A 205 26.83 4.78 9.92
C VAL A 205 27.30 4.86 8.48
N THR A 206 26.42 5.19 7.58
CA THR A 206 26.72 5.18 6.15
C THR A 206 26.57 6.56 5.52
N ALA A 207 27.38 6.83 4.50
CA ALA A 207 27.23 7.98 3.62
C ALA A 207 27.38 7.54 2.16
N GLU A 208 26.42 7.90 1.34
CA GLU A 208 26.38 7.59 -0.10
C GLU A 208 26.25 8.88 -0.89
N LEU A 209 27.07 9.05 -1.92
CA LEU A 209 26.93 10.19 -2.82
C LEU A 209 25.81 9.91 -3.83
N VAL A 210 24.85 10.80 -3.89
CA VAL A 210 23.66 10.68 -4.74
C VAL A 210 23.37 11.99 -5.47
N TRP A 211 22.62 11.93 -6.54
CA TRP A 211 21.93 13.08 -7.11
C TRP A 211 20.65 13.32 -6.32
N PHE A 212 20.47 14.49 -5.76
CA PHE A 212 19.30 14.86 -4.98
C PHE A 212 18.48 15.94 -5.71
N PRO A 213 17.19 15.70 -5.95
CA PRO A 213 16.31 16.69 -6.59
C PRO A 213 15.96 17.82 -5.60
N THR A 214 16.21 19.05 -6.01
CA THR A 214 15.88 20.27 -5.27
C THR A 214 14.85 21.10 -6.03
N GLY A 215 14.22 22.08 -5.36
CA GLY A 215 13.33 23.03 -6.01
C GLY A 215 12.18 22.39 -6.78
N SER A 216 11.42 21.50 -6.14
CA SER A 216 10.31 20.74 -6.77
C SER A 216 10.76 19.81 -7.92
N GLY A 217 12.01 19.34 -7.85
CA GLY A 217 12.57 18.42 -8.86
C GLY A 217 13.14 19.08 -10.12
N HIS A 218 13.32 20.40 -10.10
CA HIS A 218 13.82 21.13 -11.27
C HIS A 218 15.36 21.19 -11.38
N GLU A 219 16.07 20.80 -10.32
CA GLU A 219 17.53 20.78 -10.29
C GLU A 219 18.00 19.49 -9.60
N LEU A 220 19.03 18.83 -10.14
CA LEU A 220 19.73 17.73 -9.47
C LEU A 220 21.07 18.22 -8.94
N ARG A 221 21.25 18.12 -7.61
CA ARG A 221 22.51 18.48 -6.95
C ARG A 221 23.21 17.24 -6.39
N PRO A 222 24.54 17.19 -6.42
CA PRO A 222 25.25 16.15 -5.74
C PRO A 222 25.09 16.34 -4.23
N ALA A 223 24.69 15.28 -3.53
CA ALA A 223 24.45 15.32 -2.10
C ALA A 223 24.88 14.02 -1.43
N TRP A 224 25.27 14.11 -0.16
CA TRP A 224 25.55 12.95 0.67
C TRP A 224 24.29 12.51 1.39
N LEU A 225 23.80 11.33 1.05
CA LEU A 225 22.75 10.63 1.76
C LEU A 225 23.39 9.92 2.96
N THR A 226 23.00 10.29 4.16
CA THR A 226 23.54 9.74 5.41
C THR A 226 22.43 9.09 6.22
N ASP A 227 22.75 8.00 6.90
CA ASP A 227 21.86 7.32 7.84
C ASP A 227 22.55 7.26 9.19
N ILE A 228 22.01 7.96 10.20
CA ILE A 228 22.64 8.11 11.51
C ILE A 228 21.59 7.97 12.61
N GLU A 229 21.79 6.98 13.46
CA GLU A 229 21.11 6.85 14.74
C GLU A 229 22.01 7.46 15.84
N VAL A 230 21.51 8.50 16.49
CA VAL A 230 22.23 9.25 17.55
C VAL A 230 21.76 8.82 18.93
N SER A 231 20.47 8.51 19.06
CA SER A 231 19.81 8.06 20.30
C SER A 231 18.53 7.32 19.94
N GLY A 232 17.92 6.67 20.90
CA GLY A 232 16.66 5.94 20.70
C GLY A 232 15.44 6.77 20.29
N THR A 233 15.58 8.07 20.22
CA THR A 233 14.54 8.98 19.72
C THR A 233 15.04 9.83 18.55
N SER A 234 16.27 9.59 18.09
CA SER A 234 16.92 10.40 17.06
C SER A 234 17.64 9.51 16.05
N TRP A 235 16.87 9.00 15.11
CA TRP A 235 17.36 8.25 13.96
C TRP A 235 16.84 8.89 12.68
N TYR A 236 17.76 9.41 11.86
CA TYR A 236 17.39 10.15 10.67
C TYR A 236 18.19 9.71 9.45
N GLU A 237 17.50 9.63 8.34
CA GLU A 237 18.10 9.79 7.04
C GLU A 237 18.25 11.29 6.78
N THR A 238 19.48 11.72 6.50
CA THR A 238 19.76 13.13 6.27
C THR A 238 20.51 13.30 4.95
N VAL A 239 20.00 14.17 4.10
CA VAL A 239 20.63 14.56 2.84
C VAL A 239 21.37 15.87 3.03
N VAL A 240 22.68 15.86 2.78
CA VAL A 240 23.56 17.00 2.94
C VAL A 240 24.12 17.40 1.58
N ASP A 241 23.93 18.66 1.19
CA ASP A 241 24.49 19.21 -0.05
C ASP A 241 26.02 18.98 -0.09
N ALA A 242 26.49 18.36 -1.16
CA ALA A 242 27.89 18.00 -1.27
C ALA A 242 28.82 19.20 -1.57
N ALA A 243 28.27 20.35 -1.95
CA ALA A 243 29.04 21.56 -2.21
C ALA A 243 29.21 22.44 -0.96
N ASP A 244 28.13 22.71 -0.23
CA ASP A 244 28.11 23.69 0.86
C ASP A 244 27.84 23.11 2.26
N GLY A 245 27.44 21.86 2.35
CA GLY A 245 27.15 21.17 3.61
C GLY A 245 25.81 21.52 4.25
N ARG A 246 24.93 22.19 3.52
CA ARG A 246 23.58 22.49 3.97
C ARG A 246 22.73 21.23 4.00
N VAL A 247 21.91 21.05 5.00
CA VAL A 247 20.91 19.97 5.05
C VAL A 247 19.78 20.28 4.06
N LEU A 248 19.63 19.41 3.06
CA LEU A 248 18.61 19.52 2.03
C LEU A 248 17.31 18.80 2.43
N SER A 249 17.43 17.68 3.12
CA SER A 249 16.31 16.90 3.64
C SER A 249 16.73 16.19 4.92
N ARG A 250 15.79 15.99 5.82
CA ARG A 250 15.96 15.17 7.02
C ARG A 250 14.64 14.47 7.32
N GLU A 251 14.64 13.15 7.24
CA GLU A 251 13.46 12.32 7.47
C GLU A 251 13.70 11.42 8.68
N SER A 252 12.72 11.40 9.62
CA SER A 252 12.77 10.51 10.78
C SER A 252 12.53 9.07 10.33
N ARG A 253 13.31 8.15 10.91
CA ARG A 253 13.08 6.71 10.74
C ARG A 253 12.12 6.15 11.81
N TYR A 254 11.71 6.97 12.77
CA TYR A 254 10.71 6.60 13.77
C TYR A 254 9.30 6.99 13.34
N HIS A 255 8.40 6.06 13.47
CA HIS A 255 6.96 6.25 13.35
C HIS A 255 6.32 6.04 14.72
N HIS A 256 5.28 6.78 15.09
CA HIS A 256 4.67 6.77 16.41
C HIS A 256 3.26 6.22 16.36
N ALA A 257 2.93 5.36 17.28
CA ALA A 257 1.60 4.83 17.52
C ALA A 257 1.44 4.24 18.94
N GLY A 258 0.31 3.74 19.34
CA GLY A 258 -0.04 3.40 20.73
C GLY A 258 0.09 1.92 21.18
N PRO A 259 0.18 1.61 22.48
CA PRO A 259 0.83 0.50 23.24
C PRO A 259 0.26 -0.93 23.36
N GLU A 260 0.89 -1.92 24.09
CA GLU A 260 0.60 -3.22 24.37
C GLU A 260 1.09 -4.33 25.13
N GLY A 261 0.85 -5.64 25.40
CA GLY A 261 0.82 -6.86 25.68
C GLY A 261 0.94 -8.09 26.50
N THR A 262 0.84 -9.43 26.88
CA THR A 262 1.20 -10.64 27.68
C THR A 262 1.01 -11.97 26.93
N VAL A 263 1.60 -13.20 27.32
CA VAL A 263 1.45 -14.49 26.61
C VAL A 263 0.07 -15.11 26.82
N PHE A 264 -0.89 -14.43 26.30
CA PHE A 264 -2.18 -14.94 25.92
C PHE A 264 -2.09 -15.28 24.43
N THR A 265 -2.68 -16.35 23.99
CA THR A 265 -2.81 -16.63 22.54
C THR A 265 -3.92 -15.78 21.92
N ALA A 266 -4.75 -15.17 22.76
CA ALA A 266 -5.71 -14.14 22.42
C ALA A 266 -5.00 -12.79 22.22
N GLN A 267 -5.68 -11.86 21.62
CA GLN A 267 -5.25 -10.50 21.29
C GLN A 267 -4.74 -9.71 22.50
N HIS A 268 -5.40 -9.80 23.65
CA HIS A 268 -5.01 -9.14 24.90
C HIS A 268 -5.66 -9.79 26.15
N PRO A 269 -5.18 -9.45 27.37
CA PRO A 269 -5.67 -10.07 28.61
C PRO A 269 -7.15 -9.88 28.94
N ASP A 270 -7.75 -8.78 28.50
CA ASP A 270 -9.13 -8.42 28.87
C ASP A 270 -10.20 -9.09 28.00
N ILE A 271 -9.83 -9.86 26.98
CA ILE A 271 -10.77 -10.67 26.20
C ILE A 271 -11.41 -11.72 27.11
N SER A 272 -12.72 -11.83 27.05
CA SER A 272 -13.49 -12.79 27.86
C SER A 272 -12.98 -14.21 27.65
N GLY A 273 -12.51 -14.83 28.73
CA GLY A 273 -11.96 -16.19 28.72
C GLY A 273 -10.49 -16.27 28.29
N ALA A 274 -9.83 -15.14 28.04
CA ALA A 274 -8.39 -15.12 27.78
C ALA A 274 -7.64 -15.72 28.98
N THR A 275 -6.84 -16.73 28.72
CA THR A 275 -5.99 -17.40 29.72
C THR A 275 -4.58 -17.54 29.16
N ARG A 276 -3.62 -17.43 30.04
CA ARG A 276 -2.25 -17.73 29.67
C ARG A 276 -2.09 -19.25 29.50
N THR A 277 -1.62 -19.66 28.34
CA THR A 277 -1.35 -21.06 28.03
C THR A 277 0.12 -21.25 27.71
N VAL A 278 0.65 -22.41 28.06
CA VAL A 278 1.98 -22.80 27.61
C VAL A 278 1.89 -23.03 26.09
N THR A 279 2.53 -22.18 25.33
CA THR A 279 2.50 -22.18 23.87
C THR A 279 3.90 -22.46 23.34
N PRO A 280 4.06 -23.36 22.37
CA PRO A 280 5.35 -23.61 21.73
C PRO A 280 5.92 -22.36 21.07
N PHE A 281 7.18 -22.08 21.30
CA PHE A 281 7.94 -21.03 20.60
C PHE A 281 8.64 -21.61 19.39
N THR A 282 7.83 -22.20 18.54
CA THR A 282 8.27 -22.79 17.26
C THR A 282 7.41 -22.22 16.15
N GLY A 283 8.04 -21.86 15.08
CA GLY A 283 7.41 -21.31 13.91
C GLY A 283 7.89 -21.94 12.62
N ARG A 284 7.81 -21.18 11.56
CA ARG A 284 8.03 -21.59 10.19
C ARG A 284 9.42 -22.22 9.94
N ASP A 285 10.47 -21.64 10.47
CA ASP A 285 11.85 -22.06 10.28
C ASP A 285 12.44 -22.79 11.52
N GLY A 286 11.59 -23.30 12.41
CA GLY A 286 11.96 -24.06 13.59
C GLY A 286 11.78 -23.28 14.89
N SER A 287 12.76 -23.36 15.80
CA SER A 287 12.70 -22.67 17.09
C SER A 287 12.81 -21.14 16.91
N TRP A 288 11.88 -20.39 17.54
CA TRP A 288 12.00 -18.93 17.66
C TRP A 288 13.09 -18.51 18.63
N VAL A 289 13.52 -19.42 19.52
CA VAL A 289 14.44 -19.12 20.61
C VAL A 289 15.84 -19.59 20.27
N ALA A 290 16.82 -18.71 20.45
CA ALA A 290 18.25 -19.03 20.49
C ALA A 290 18.76 -18.94 21.92
N ASP A 291 19.66 -19.78 22.31
CA ASP A 291 20.47 -19.71 23.54
C ASP A 291 19.70 -19.50 24.86
N ARG A 292 18.45 -19.91 24.97
CA ARG A 292 17.63 -19.78 26.21
C ARG A 292 17.23 -18.33 26.57
N LEU A 293 17.31 -17.42 25.63
CA LEU A 293 16.89 -16.02 25.81
C LEU A 293 15.64 -15.72 24.96
N THR A 294 14.95 -14.66 25.25
CA THR A 294 13.91 -14.10 24.36
C THR A 294 14.54 -13.44 23.15
N GLN A 295 15.35 -14.23 22.46
CA GLN A 295 16.11 -13.86 21.27
C GLN A 295 16.15 -15.02 20.29
N GLY A 296 15.99 -14.72 18.99
CA GLY A 296 16.08 -15.70 17.93
C GLY A 296 16.28 -15.09 16.56
N ASN A 297 15.85 -15.81 15.52
CA ASN A 297 16.04 -15.35 14.17
C ASN A 297 15.21 -14.10 13.84
N ASN A 298 13.99 -14.00 14.38
CA ASN A 298 13.02 -12.98 13.97
C ASN A 298 12.95 -11.78 14.93
N ALA A 299 13.24 -12.02 16.20
CA ALA A 299 13.05 -11.05 17.25
C ALA A 299 14.10 -11.17 18.36
N ASN A 300 14.36 -10.06 19.02
CA ASN A 300 15.14 -9.96 20.24
C ASN A 300 14.38 -9.04 21.19
N ALA A 301 13.68 -9.63 22.18
CA ALA A 301 12.86 -8.89 23.14
C ALA A 301 13.57 -8.73 24.48
N TYR A 302 13.55 -7.52 25.02
CA TYR A 302 14.19 -7.14 26.28
C TYR A 302 13.53 -5.92 26.88
N ARG A 303 13.89 -5.56 28.11
CA ARG A 303 13.51 -4.30 28.74
C ARG A 303 14.53 -3.23 28.37
N ASP A 304 14.07 -2.04 28.03
CA ASP A 304 14.87 -0.84 27.88
C ASP A 304 14.33 0.25 28.82
N GLU A 305 14.65 0.15 30.11
CA GLU A 305 14.06 0.98 31.14
C GLU A 305 14.61 2.40 31.13
N ASP A 306 15.89 2.58 30.78
CA ASP A 306 16.53 3.90 30.74
C ASP A 306 16.39 4.59 29.36
N GLY A 307 15.77 3.92 28.39
CA GLY A 307 15.49 4.47 27.05
C GLY A 307 16.76 4.76 26.26
N ASP A 308 17.88 4.07 26.54
CA ASP A 308 19.15 4.32 25.87
C ASP A 308 19.31 3.52 24.58
N ASN A 309 18.37 2.60 24.31
CA ASN A 309 18.32 1.74 23.13
C ASN A 309 19.53 0.80 22.99
N THR A 310 20.16 0.47 24.07
CA THR A 310 21.20 -0.56 24.04
C THR A 310 20.59 -1.94 24.26
N VAL A 311 20.97 -2.95 23.49
CA VAL A 311 20.62 -4.36 23.78
C VAL A 311 21.39 -4.74 25.03
N PRO A 312 20.77 -5.36 26.03
CA PRO A 312 21.27 -5.42 27.40
C PRO A 312 22.75 -5.59 27.51
N ASP A 313 23.43 -4.55 27.94
CA ASP A 313 24.77 -4.65 28.46
C ASP A 313 24.73 -4.89 29.98
N THR A 314 25.75 -4.65 30.72
CA THR A 314 25.90 -5.07 32.11
C THR A 314 25.24 -4.14 33.15
N GLY A 315 24.24 -3.33 32.77
CA GLY A 315 23.54 -2.36 33.65
C GLY A 315 22.20 -2.88 34.19
N ASN A 316 21.43 -1.99 34.83
CA ASN A 316 20.10 -2.29 35.39
C ASN A 316 19.03 -2.60 34.32
N ASP A 317 19.30 -2.28 33.05
CA ASP A 317 18.38 -2.38 31.91
C ASP A 317 18.35 -3.75 31.28
N ALA A 318 19.21 -4.63 31.71
CA ALA A 318 19.58 -5.88 31.06
C ALA A 318 18.64 -7.04 31.39
N LEU A 319 17.35 -6.80 31.68
CA LEU A 319 16.42 -7.92 31.90
C LEU A 319 15.96 -8.54 30.60
N ARG A 320 16.72 -9.56 30.21
CA ARG A 320 16.30 -10.51 29.19
C ARG A 320 15.88 -11.79 29.88
N PRO A 321 14.60 -12.21 29.78
CA PRO A 321 14.14 -13.44 30.41
C PRO A 321 15.00 -14.62 29.99
N GLN A 322 15.59 -15.26 30.99
CA GLN A 322 16.26 -16.55 30.78
C GLN A 322 15.30 -17.68 31.11
N SER A 323 15.24 -18.67 30.26
CA SER A 323 14.56 -19.92 30.62
C SER A 323 15.14 -20.44 31.94
N PRO A 324 14.32 -20.69 32.98
CA PRO A 324 14.79 -21.23 34.24
C PRO A 324 15.65 -22.46 34.02
N ALA A 325 16.76 -22.58 34.72
CA ALA A 325 17.65 -23.73 34.62
C ALA A 325 16.91 -24.99 35.15
N SER A 326 16.22 -25.70 34.28
CA SER A 326 15.97 -27.12 34.48
C SER A 326 17.26 -27.81 34.16
N GLY A 327 17.68 -28.82 34.90
CA GLY A 327 18.94 -29.53 34.64
C GLY A 327 19.07 -30.19 33.24
N ASP A 328 18.19 -29.86 32.32
CA ASP A 328 18.19 -30.26 30.92
C ASP A 328 18.53 -29.04 30.03
N PRO A 329 19.70 -29.05 29.37
CA PRO A 329 20.13 -27.97 28.48
C PRO A 329 19.22 -27.75 27.26
N ASN A 330 18.32 -28.70 26.97
CA ASN A 330 17.39 -28.62 25.84
C ASN A 330 16.01 -28.05 26.24
N HIS A 331 15.74 -27.81 27.50
CA HIS A 331 14.49 -27.21 27.95
C HIS A 331 14.56 -25.70 28.01
N GLN A 332 13.83 -25.06 27.10
CA GLN A 332 13.73 -23.60 26.98
C GLN A 332 12.30 -23.16 27.33
N HIS A 333 11.99 -23.10 28.64
CA HIS A 333 10.67 -22.77 29.15
C HIS A 333 10.65 -21.39 29.78
N PHE A 334 9.84 -20.48 29.25
CA PHE A 334 9.61 -19.14 29.79
C PHE A 334 8.32 -19.13 30.65
N ASN A 335 8.28 -19.98 31.67
CA ASN A 335 7.15 -20.14 32.57
C ASN A 335 7.24 -19.15 33.76
N TYR A 336 6.84 -17.92 33.54
CA TYR A 336 6.79 -16.91 34.57
C TYR A 336 5.38 -16.73 35.12
N THR A 337 5.26 -16.49 36.44
CA THR A 337 4.01 -16.05 37.03
C THR A 337 3.73 -14.63 36.60
N PHE A 338 2.50 -14.32 36.26
CA PHE A 338 2.04 -12.99 35.92
C PHE A 338 1.02 -12.54 36.98
N GLY A 339 1.31 -11.44 37.66
CA GLY A 339 0.48 -10.92 38.75
C GLY A 339 -0.40 -9.76 38.34
N ASP A 340 -0.12 -9.12 37.22
CA ASP A 340 -0.75 -7.87 36.77
C ASP A 340 -0.72 -6.83 37.92
N THR A 341 0.46 -6.71 38.53
CA THR A 341 0.62 -6.04 39.85
C THR A 341 0.42 -4.54 39.76
N TRP A 342 0.80 -3.90 38.65
CA TRP A 342 0.54 -2.47 38.41
C TRP A 342 -0.95 -2.18 38.26
N ARG A 343 -1.75 -3.12 37.72
CA ARG A 343 -3.19 -2.96 37.55
C ARG A 343 -3.96 -3.29 38.84
N THR A 344 -3.62 -4.39 39.50
CA THR A 344 -4.28 -4.83 40.69
C THR A 344 -4.02 -3.93 41.90
N ASN A 345 -2.80 -3.37 42.00
CA ASN A 345 -2.41 -2.42 43.03
C ASN A 345 -2.72 -0.96 42.66
N ALA A 346 -3.23 -0.71 41.48
CA ALA A 346 -3.49 0.60 40.89
C ALA A 346 -2.27 1.55 40.94
N SER A 347 -1.05 1.00 40.86
CA SER A 347 0.21 1.73 40.98
C SER A 347 1.30 1.09 40.12
N ALA A 348 1.89 1.84 39.23
CA ALA A 348 3.06 1.44 38.45
C ALA A 348 4.36 1.83 39.16
N THR A 349 4.54 1.37 40.39
CA THR A 349 5.85 1.52 41.08
C THR A 349 6.87 0.59 40.42
N GLN A 350 8.16 0.94 40.56
CA GLN A 350 9.26 0.11 40.08
C GLN A 350 9.14 -1.35 40.52
N ALA A 351 8.82 -1.57 41.80
CA ALA A 351 8.65 -2.92 42.35
C ALA A 351 7.49 -3.71 41.71
N ASN A 352 6.41 -3.03 41.29
CA ASN A 352 5.29 -3.68 40.61
C ASN A 352 5.65 -4.03 39.15
N LEU A 353 6.44 -3.19 38.47
CA LEU A 353 6.91 -3.46 37.11
C LEU A 353 7.94 -4.60 37.11
N ASP A 354 8.89 -4.58 38.02
CA ASP A 354 9.91 -5.64 38.17
C ASP A 354 9.29 -7.01 38.47
N ALA A 355 8.17 -7.05 39.21
CA ALA A 355 7.49 -8.29 39.53
C ALA A 355 6.98 -9.03 38.28
N ASP A 356 6.58 -8.31 37.26
CA ASP A 356 5.95 -8.87 36.06
C ASP A 356 6.77 -8.65 34.76
N VAL A 357 7.98 -8.13 34.84
CA VAL A 357 8.82 -7.81 33.68
C VAL A 357 9.11 -9.03 32.78
N ASN A 358 9.48 -10.16 33.39
CA ASN A 358 9.79 -11.37 32.61
C ASN A 358 8.59 -11.92 31.81
N PRO A 359 7.38 -12.06 32.38
CA PRO A 359 6.21 -12.46 31.59
C PRO A 359 5.85 -11.47 30.48
N VAL A 360 6.04 -10.18 30.70
CA VAL A 360 5.79 -9.12 29.71
C VAL A 360 6.73 -9.24 28.50
N ILE A 361 8.04 -9.30 28.76
CA ILE A 361 9.03 -9.44 27.68
C ILE A 361 8.82 -10.75 26.90
N THR A 362 8.48 -11.83 27.63
CA THR A 362 8.19 -13.13 26.99
C THR A 362 7.01 -13.04 26.03
N GLN A 363 6.00 -12.26 26.40
CA GLN A 363 4.85 -12.05 25.53
C GLN A 363 5.18 -11.18 24.33
N LEU A 364 5.90 -10.11 24.52
CA LEU A 364 6.35 -9.25 23.44
C LEU A 364 7.16 -10.07 22.41
N PHE A 365 8.06 -10.94 22.90
CA PHE A 365 8.77 -11.89 22.05
C PHE A 365 7.82 -12.81 21.28
N TYR A 366 6.81 -13.36 21.96
CA TYR A 366 5.82 -14.25 21.34
C TYR A 366 5.06 -13.53 20.21
N TYR A 367 4.48 -12.37 20.49
CA TYR A 367 3.70 -11.65 19.50
C TYR A 367 4.55 -11.20 18.31
N THR A 368 5.77 -10.73 18.54
CA THR A 368 6.69 -10.33 17.46
C THR A 368 6.99 -11.49 16.52
N ASN A 369 7.21 -12.69 17.06
CA ASN A 369 7.42 -13.89 16.24
C ASN A 369 6.14 -14.35 15.53
N VAL A 370 4.99 -14.26 16.19
CA VAL A 370 3.68 -14.56 15.58
C VAL A 370 3.40 -13.60 14.43
N MET A 371 3.74 -12.33 14.56
CA MET A 371 3.60 -11.36 13.47
C MET A 371 4.55 -11.66 12.32
N HIS A 372 5.79 -12.01 12.62
CA HIS A 372 6.74 -12.43 11.59
C HIS A 372 6.18 -13.58 10.74
N ASP A 373 5.79 -14.69 11.38
CA ASP A 373 5.33 -15.88 10.69
C ASP A 373 4.03 -15.65 9.92
N TYR A 374 3.10 -14.90 10.51
CA TYR A 374 1.85 -14.49 9.88
C TYR A 374 2.08 -13.68 8.60
N LEU A 375 2.94 -12.69 8.65
CA LEU A 375 3.22 -11.82 7.52
C LEU A 375 4.11 -12.51 6.47
N TYR A 376 4.98 -13.42 6.92
CA TYR A 376 5.77 -14.24 6.04
C TYR A 376 4.89 -15.11 5.13
N ASP A 377 3.84 -15.73 5.68
CA ASP A 377 2.91 -16.54 4.91
C ASP A 377 2.10 -15.71 3.88
N LEU A 378 1.97 -14.42 4.11
CA LEU A 378 1.37 -13.46 3.17
C LEU A 378 2.38 -12.91 2.15
N GLY A 379 3.65 -13.31 2.25
CA GLY A 379 4.70 -12.93 1.29
C GLY A 379 5.56 -11.74 1.72
N PHE A 380 5.56 -11.36 3.00
CA PHE A 380 6.59 -10.51 3.57
C PHE A 380 7.75 -11.40 4.02
N ASP A 381 8.47 -11.96 3.06
CA ASP A 381 9.56 -12.90 3.21
C ASP A 381 10.93 -12.23 3.05
N GLU A 382 12.01 -13.01 3.08
CA GLU A 382 13.38 -12.51 2.97
C GLU A 382 13.62 -11.73 1.66
N ALA A 383 13.04 -12.20 0.55
CA ALA A 383 13.14 -11.49 -0.72
C ALA A 383 12.40 -10.14 -0.69
N SER A 384 11.39 -10.04 0.15
CA SER A 384 10.62 -8.83 0.43
C SER A 384 11.24 -7.99 1.56
N ARG A 385 12.44 -8.34 2.05
CA ARG A 385 13.19 -7.62 3.10
C ARG A 385 12.51 -7.66 4.47
N ASN A 386 12.03 -8.83 4.86
CA ASN A 386 11.54 -9.07 6.21
C ASN A 386 12.67 -8.95 7.26
N PHE A 387 12.35 -9.19 8.50
CA PHE A 387 13.25 -8.97 9.64
C PHE A 387 13.76 -10.29 10.19
N GLN A 388 15.04 -10.63 9.88
CA GLN A 388 15.66 -11.89 10.31
C GLN A 388 17.17 -11.73 10.51
N VAL A 389 17.74 -12.51 11.45
CA VAL A 389 19.20 -12.63 11.58
C VAL A 389 19.78 -13.38 10.38
N ASP A 390 19.21 -14.54 10.08
CA ASP A 390 19.62 -15.38 8.96
C ASP A 390 18.48 -15.49 7.94
N ASN A 391 18.75 -15.08 6.72
CA ASN A 391 17.83 -15.17 5.60
C ASN A 391 17.95 -16.51 4.84
N PHE A 392 18.73 -17.47 5.33
CA PHE A 392 18.88 -18.80 4.74
C PHE A 392 19.21 -18.80 3.24
N GLY A 393 19.81 -17.73 2.75
CA GLY A 393 20.11 -17.56 1.32
C GLY A 393 18.88 -17.33 0.42
N ARG A 394 17.71 -16.99 0.99
CA ARG A 394 16.43 -16.83 0.26
C ARG A 394 16.22 -15.43 -0.30
N GLY A 395 17.13 -14.50 -0.06
CA GLY A 395 17.07 -13.12 -0.55
C GLY A 395 17.17 -12.09 0.56
N GLY A 396 17.10 -10.81 0.20
CA GLY A 396 17.26 -9.72 1.15
C GLY A 396 18.62 -9.71 1.85
N SER A 397 18.72 -8.88 2.89
CA SER A 397 19.91 -8.83 3.75
C SER A 397 19.52 -9.27 5.16
N GLY A 398 20.17 -10.28 5.69
CA GLY A 398 19.96 -10.72 7.08
C GLY A 398 20.66 -9.81 8.10
N ASN A 399 20.64 -10.25 9.36
CA ASN A 399 21.18 -9.56 10.53
C ASN A 399 20.33 -8.37 10.99
N ASP A 400 19.02 -8.47 10.78
CA ASP A 400 18.06 -7.42 11.10
C ASP A 400 16.78 -7.92 11.83
N PRO A 401 16.93 -8.78 12.89
CA PRO A 401 15.76 -9.15 13.70
C PRO A 401 15.15 -7.92 14.33
N VAL A 402 13.87 -7.99 14.66
CA VAL A 402 13.19 -6.91 15.39
C VAL A 402 13.76 -6.82 16.81
N LEU A 403 14.28 -5.65 17.19
CA LEU A 403 14.61 -5.31 18.56
C LEU A 403 13.30 -4.83 19.21
N ALA A 404 12.76 -5.64 20.14
CA ALA A 404 11.48 -5.36 20.79
C ALA A 404 11.70 -4.98 22.25
N GLU A 405 11.50 -3.71 22.57
CA GLU A 405 11.78 -3.05 23.83
C GLU A 405 10.51 -2.92 24.65
N ALA A 406 10.49 -3.58 25.81
CA ALA A 406 9.38 -3.52 26.75
C ALA A 406 9.63 -2.44 27.81
N GLN A 407 8.57 -1.76 28.26
CA GLN A 407 8.61 -0.73 29.32
C GLN A 407 9.66 0.36 29.04
N ASP A 408 9.79 0.74 27.77
CA ASP A 408 10.82 1.66 27.27
C ASP A 408 10.79 3.01 28.00
N GLY A 409 11.97 3.48 28.39
CA GLY A 409 12.18 4.78 29.02
C GLY A 409 11.53 4.98 30.39
N TRP A 410 11.06 3.93 31.06
CA TRP A 410 10.34 4.05 32.34
C TRP A 410 11.15 4.70 33.47
N ASP A 411 12.46 4.43 33.55
CA ASP A 411 13.38 4.99 34.58
C ASP A 411 13.69 6.49 34.37
N LEU A 412 13.23 7.09 33.27
CA LEU A 412 13.47 8.51 32.99
C LEU A 412 12.70 9.48 33.91
N GLY A 413 12.20 9.01 35.07
CA GLY A 413 11.51 9.83 36.07
C GLY A 413 10.06 10.17 35.73
N CYS A 414 9.41 9.30 35.00
CA CYS A 414 8.03 9.50 34.52
C CYS A 414 6.99 9.66 35.60
N LEU A 415 7.26 9.19 36.81
CA LEU A 415 6.38 9.32 37.97
C LEU A 415 6.66 10.54 38.83
N ASP A 416 7.88 11.10 38.77
CA ASP A 416 8.32 12.14 39.69
C ASP A 416 8.09 13.56 39.19
N ASP A 417 7.79 13.75 37.90
CA ASP A 417 7.59 15.06 37.31
C ASP A 417 6.17 15.22 36.72
N ALA A 418 5.27 15.75 37.56
CA ALA A 418 3.91 16.10 37.17
C ALA A 418 3.85 17.26 36.16
N THR A 419 4.99 17.72 35.65
CA THR A 419 5.08 18.82 34.68
C THR A 419 5.57 18.36 33.31
N PRO A 420 4.79 18.57 32.21
CA PRO A 420 5.31 18.36 30.85
C PRO A 420 6.54 19.25 30.60
N PRO A 421 7.63 18.74 30.04
CA PRO A 421 7.66 17.96 28.80
C PRO A 421 8.13 16.50 28.92
N ASN A 422 8.45 16.00 30.13
CA ASN A 422 9.07 14.69 30.27
C ASN A 422 8.06 13.53 30.30
N ALA A 423 6.84 13.76 30.80
CA ALA A 423 5.77 12.74 30.86
C ALA A 423 5.36 12.17 29.48
N ILE A 424 5.65 12.87 28.38
CA ILE A 424 5.34 12.43 27.00
C ILE A 424 6.38 11.41 26.46
N ARG A 425 7.51 11.25 27.13
CA ARG A 425 8.62 10.43 26.63
C ARG A 425 8.57 8.97 27.04
N CYS A 426 7.82 8.64 28.05
CA CYS A 426 7.86 7.34 28.70
C CYS A 426 6.49 6.73 29.00
N THR A 427 5.40 7.35 28.60
CA THR A 427 4.04 6.80 28.73
C THR A 427 3.15 7.14 27.53
N ASN A 428 2.10 6.32 27.34
CA ASN A 428 1.05 6.51 26.35
C ASN A 428 1.58 6.59 24.90
N ASN A 429 2.55 5.76 24.57
CA ASN A 429 3.14 5.68 23.26
C ASN A 429 3.61 4.26 22.93
N ALA A 430 3.85 4.00 21.66
CA ALA A 430 4.75 3.01 21.09
C ALA A 430 5.29 3.58 19.78
N ASN A 431 6.28 2.94 19.20
CA ASN A 431 6.80 3.33 17.91
C ASN A 431 7.60 2.21 17.25
N PHE A 432 7.77 2.30 15.94
CA PHE A 432 8.57 1.37 15.17
C PHE A 432 9.57 2.08 14.25
N GLY A 433 10.86 1.98 14.60
CA GLY A 433 11.94 2.50 13.77
C GLY A 433 12.34 1.49 12.70
N THR A 434 12.29 1.86 11.42
CA THR A 434 12.60 0.96 10.30
C THR A 434 13.82 1.44 9.51
N PRO A 435 15.01 0.90 9.75
CA PRO A 435 16.19 1.19 8.93
C PRO A 435 16.14 0.42 7.60
N GLY A 436 17.15 0.64 6.77
CA GLY A 436 17.34 -0.15 5.55
C GLY A 436 17.55 -1.63 5.83
N ASP A 437 17.26 -2.46 4.83
CA ASP A 437 17.44 -3.91 4.84
C ASP A 437 18.86 -4.33 5.30
N GLY A 438 18.94 -5.27 6.23
CA GLY A 438 20.18 -5.71 6.88
C GLY A 438 20.57 -4.89 8.11
N SER A 439 19.68 -4.03 8.60
CA SER A 439 19.81 -3.31 9.87
C SER A 439 18.55 -3.53 10.69
N SER A 440 18.72 -3.90 11.97
CA SER A 440 17.62 -4.27 12.86
C SER A 440 16.64 -3.13 13.07
N PRO A 441 15.34 -3.34 12.79
CA PRO A 441 14.30 -2.41 13.21
C PRO A 441 14.10 -2.49 14.73
N ARG A 442 13.46 -1.46 15.28
CA ARG A 442 13.19 -1.34 16.70
C ARG A 442 11.72 -1.06 16.95
N MET A 443 11.13 -1.84 17.83
CA MET A 443 9.78 -1.68 18.35
C MET A 443 9.87 -1.30 19.82
N GLN A 444 9.37 -0.12 20.18
CA GLN A 444 9.42 0.42 21.56
C GLN A 444 8.01 0.44 22.15
N MET A 445 7.85 -0.23 23.30
CA MET A 445 6.57 -0.40 23.98
C MET A 445 6.59 0.23 25.36
N TYR A 446 5.66 1.16 25.59
CA TYR A 446 5.60 2.01 26.78
C TYR A 446 4.50 1.61 27.77
N MET A 447 4.57 2.13 28.99
CA MET A 447 3.47 2.07 29.93
C MET A 447 2.36 3.05 29.54
N TRP A 448 1.09 2.70 29.83
CA TRP A 448 -0.06 3.55 29.55
C TRP A 448 -0.82 3.93 30.81
N GLN A 449 -1.18 5.21 30.87
CA GLN A 449 -2.01 5.75 31.92
C GLN A 449 -3.15 6.60 31.31
N GLN A 450 -4.37 6.14 31.48
CA GLN A 450 -5.55 6.91 31.14
C GLN A 450 -6.14 7.54 32.39
N PRO A 451 -6.65 8.79 32.36
CA PRO A 451 -7.23 9.44 33.52
C PRO A 451 -8.32 8.59 34.19
N GLY A 452 -8.13 8.32 35.49
CA GLY A 452 -9.07 7.52 36.29
C GLY A 452 -9.08 6.02 36.01
N ARG A 453 -8.10 5.50 35.26
CA ARG A 453 -7.94 4.07 34.99
C ARG A 453 -6.62 3.56 35.58
N PRO A 454 -6.51 2.24 35.88
CA PRO A 454 -5.23 1.63 36.26
C PRO A 454 -4.21 1.75 35.13
N PHE A 455 -2.92 1.74 35.51
CA PHE A 455 -1.85 1.58 34.53
C PHE A 455 -2.01 0.30 33.72
N ARG A 456 -1.51 0.32 32.49
CA ARG A 456 -1.45 -0.83 31.60
C ARG A 456 -0.09 -0.87 30.93
N ASP A 457 0.50 -2.05 30.91
CA ASP A 457 1.78 -2.23 30.24
C ASP A 457 1.53 -2.33 28.73
N GLY A 458 2.18 -1.47 27.99
CA GLY A 458 2.14 -1.47 26.56
C GLY A 458 2.54 -2.79 25.97
N SER A 459 3.53 -3.47 26.44
CA SER A 459 3.92 -4.79 25.94
C SER A 459 2.84 -5.88 26.09
N LEU A 460 1.57 -5.54 26.31
CA LEU A 460 0.48 -6.45 26.60
C LEU A 460 -0.70 -6.45 25.60
N ASP A 461 -0.74 -5.60 24.57
CA ASP A 461 -1.84 -5.52 23.60
C ASP A 461 -1.41 -5.97 22.19
N GLY A 462 -1.87 -7.09 21.73
CA GLY A 462 -1.50 -7.64 20.43
C GLY A 462 -1.93 -6.80 19.23
N ASP A 463 -2.94 -5.91 19.40
CA ASP A 463 -3.37 -5.02 18.32
C ASP A 463 -2.26 -4.11 17.90
N VAL A 464 -1.64 -3.51 18.88
CA VAL A 464 -0.69 -2.47 18.56
C VAL A 464 0.70 -3.05 18.31
N ILE A 465 1.06 -4.21 18.87
CA ILE A 465 2.23 -4.94 18.36
C ILE A 465 2.04 -5.25 16.87
N ALA A 466 0.83 -5.63 16.45
CA ALA A 466 0.53 -5.82 15.04
C ALA A 466 0.57 -4.50 14.26
N HIS A 467 0.09 -3.40 14.86
CA HIS A 467 0.16 -2.06 14.30
C HIS A 467 1.61 -1.61 14.14
N GLU A 468 2.44 -1.71 15.17
CA GLU A 468 3.86 -1.33 15.12
C GLU A 468 4.63 -2.15 14.09
N TYR A 469 4.39 -3.47 14.08
CA TYR A 469 4.98 -4.32 13.05
C TYR A 469 4.55 -3.90 11.64
N GLY A 470 3.32 -3.42 11.50
CA GLY A 470 2.75 -2.87 10.27
C GLY A 470 3.53 -1.67 9.71
N HIS A 471 4.05 -0.79 10.56
CA HIS A 471 4.96 0.28 10.14
C HIS A 471 6.23 -0.30 9.49
N GLY A 472 6.81 -1.34 10.10
CA GLY A 472 7.95 -2.03 9.53
C GLY A 472 7.65 -2.59 8.13
N VAL A 473 6.51 -3.24 7.99
CA VAL A 473 6.05 -3.83 6.71
C VAL A 473 5.85 -2.77 5.64
N SER A 474 5.10 -1.71 5.94
CA SER A 474 4.82 -0.64 4.98
C SER A 474 6.11 0.08 4.55
N ASN A 475 7.04 0.31 5.49
CA ASN A 475 8.33 0.91 5.18
C ASN A 475 9.23 0.02 4.30
N ARG A 476 9.14 -1.31 4.41
CA ARG A 476 9.95 -2.26 3.61
C ARG A 476 9.31 -2.61 2.27
N LEU A 477 8.00 -2.55 2.14
CA LEU A 477 7.29 -2.94 0.91
C LEU A 477 7.00 -1.76 -0.02
N VAL A 478 6.50 -0.64 0.52
CA VAL A 478 6.07 0.50 -0.29
C VAL A 478 7.26 1.19 -0.95
N GLY A 479 7.10 1.59 -2.20
CA GLY A 479 8.13 2.30 -2.96
C GLY A 479 9.43 1.53 -3.14
N GLY A 480 9.39 0.20 -3.05
CA GLY A 480 10.59 -0.63 -3.13
C GLY A 480 11.48 -0.55 -1.88
N GLY A 481 10.92 -0.25 -0.72
CA GLY A 481 11.59 -0.13 0.57
C GLY A 481 11.86 1.30 1.00
N HIS A 482 11.03 2.22 0.54
CA HIS A 482 11.09 3.62 0.92
C HIS A 482 9.68 4.24 0.87
N LEU A 483 8.94 4.10 1.97
CA LEU A 483 7.62 4.72 2.11
C LEU A 483 7.72 6.24 1.92
N GLY A 484 8.71 6.87 2.56
CA GLY A 484 8.97 8.30 2.50
C GLY A 484 8.04 9.13 3.38
N GLY A 485 8.14 10.45 3.28
CA GLY A 485 7.34 11.41 4.07
C GLY A 485 6.28 12.12 3.24
N GLY A 486 5.26 12.63 3.90
CA GLY A 486 4.14 13.37 3.32
C GLY A 486 2.89 13.24 4.18
N SER A 487 1.94 14.17 4.08
CA SER A 487 0.74 14.14 4.94
C SER A 487 -0.16 12.93 4.67
N GLN A 488 -0.40 12.57 3.40
CA GLN A 488 -1.14 11.35 3.08
C GLN A 488 -0.27 10.11 3.26
N THR A 489 1.02 10.18 2.94
CA THR A 489 1.97 9.07 3.12
C THR A 489 2.06 8.63 4.58
N GLY A 490 2.23 9.57 5.51
CA GLY A 490 2.25 9.27 6.94
C GLY A 490 0.93 8.68 7.42
N ALA A 491 -0.20 9.25 6.97
CA ALA A 491 -1.52 8.73 7.30
C ALA A 491 -1.77 7.30 6.74
N LEU A 492 -1.25 7.00 5.55
CA LEU A 492 -1.29 5.64 5.00
C LEU A 492 -0.45 4.66 5.83
N GLY A 493 0.73 5.09 6.34
CA GLY A 493 1.53 4.28 7.26
C GLY A 493 0.70 3.84 8.47
N GLU A 494 0.01 4.79 9.13
CA GLU A 494 -0.93 4.50 10.23
C GLU A 494 -2.08 3.60 9.79
N GLY A 495 -2.71 3.93 8.66
CA GLY A 495 -3.84 3.17 8.15
C GLY A 495 -3.49 1.73 7.79
N TRP A 496 -2.35 1.47 7.16
CA TRP A 496 -1.89 0.11 6.89
C TRP A 496 -1.55 -0.66 8.15
N SER A 497 -1.02 0.00 9.17
CA SER A 497 -0.73 -0.60 10.46
C SER A 497 -2.01 -1.07 11.15
N ASP A 498 -3.04 -0.24 11.21
CA ASP A 498 -4.36 -0.62 11.72
C ASP A 498 -4.99 -1.76 10.90
N VAL A 499 -4.84 -1.74 9.57
CA VAL A 499 -5.30 -2.82 8.69
C VAL A 499 -4.66 -4.14 9.03
N ILE A 500 -3.35 -4.17 9.24
CA ILE A 500 -2.62 -5.39 9.65
C ILE A 500 -3.14 -5.89 11.00
N SER A 501 -3.40 -4.97 11.94
CA SER A 501 -3.93 -5.30 13.25
C SER A 501 -5.30 -5.98 13.15
N PHE A 502 -6.30 -5.33 12.58
CA PHE A 502 -7.65 -5.92 12.52
C PHE A 502 -7.75 -7.15 11.61
N LEU A 503 -6.88 -7.28 10.61
CA LEU A 503 -6.80 -8.49 9.78
C LEU A 503 -6.15 -9.66 10.53
N LYS A 504 -5.24 -9.39 11.43
CA LYS A 504 -4.61 -10.41 12.27
C LYS A 504 -5.56 -10.93 13.34
N TRP A 505 -6.23 -10.02 14.05
CA TRP A 505 -7.03 -10.39 15.23
C TRP A 505 -8.51 -10.59 14.93
N GLY A 506 -9.02 -9.96 13.89
CA GLY A 506 -10.36 -10.24 13.37
C GLY A 506 -11.48 -9.35 13.94
N ASP A 507 -11.17 -8.34 14.71
CA ASP A 507 -12.13 -7.38 15.27
C ASP A 507 -12.12 -6.03 14.55
N ALA A 508 -12.82 -5.03 15.08
CA ALA A 508 -13.02 -3.73 14.44
C ALA A 508 -12.35 -2.58 15.21
N THR A 509 -11.70 -2.89 16.33
CA THR A 509 -11.07 -1.92 17.21
C THR A 509 -9.56 -2.13 17.26
N VAL A 510 -8.81 -1.15 17.71
CA VAL A 510 -7.36 -1.22 17.90
C VAL A 510 -7.04 -0.61 19.26
N GLY A 511 -6.34 -1.36 20.13
CA GLY A 511 -5.84 -0.87 21.40
C GLY A 511 -6.89 -0.65 22.48
N GLU A 512 -7.90 -1.49 22.55
CA GLU A 512 -8.91 -1.44 23.63
C GLU A 512 -8.35 -1.84 24.98
N TYR A 513 -7.34 -2.70 25.03
CA TYR A 513 -6.70 -3.03 26.29
C TYR A 513 -6.04 -1.81 26.91
N ILE A 514 -5.17 -1.14 26.17
CA ILE A 514 -4.38 -0.02 26.69
C ILE A 514 -5.23 1.19 27.10
N THR A 515 -6.33 1.42 26.38
CA THR A 515 -7.27 2.50 26.70
C THR A 515 -8.33 2.07 27.73
N GLY A 516 -8.57 0.75 27.83
CA GLY A 516 -9.74 0.20 28.51
C GLY A 516 -11.06 0.64 27.87
N ASN A 517 -11.03 1.04 26.61
CA ASN A 517 -12.17 1.48 25.81
C ASN A 517 -12.50 0.44 24.75
N THR A 518 -13.43 -0.44 25.05
CA THR A 518 -13.84 -1.54 24.15
C THR A 518 -14.72 -1.07 22.98
N ALA A 519 -15.14 0.20 22.97
CA ALA A 519 -16.02 0.70 21.92
C ALA A 519 -15.25 1.24 20.70
N THR A 520 -14.10 1.83 20.92
CA THR A 520 -13.33 2.46 19.84
C THR A 520 -11.80 2.27 19.95
N GLY A 521 -11.35 1.65 21.04
CA GLY A 521 -9.92 1.54 21.32
C GLY A 521 -9.26 2.91 21.44
N ILE A 522 -8.13 3.11 20.76
CA ILE A 522 -7.40 4.37 20.66
C ILE A 522 -7.90 5.26 19.52
N ARG A 523 -8.79 4.75 18.68
CA ARG A 523 -9.30 5.48 17.51
C ARG A 523 -10.58 6.24 17.82
N SER A 524 -11.02 7.05 16.88
CA SER A 524 -12.22 7.86 17.06
C SER A 524 -13.52 7.06 16.89
N GLN A 525 -13.47 5.98 16.13
CA GLN A 525 -14.58 5.07 15.82
C GLN A 525 -14.03 3.66 15.67
N ALA A 526 -14.85 2.64 15.92
CA ALA A 526 -14.56 1.29 15.49
C ALA A 526 -14.71 1.20 13.95
N TYR A 527 -13.96 0.35 13.30
CA TYR A 527 -13.90 0.29 11.84
C TYR A 527 -15.17 -0.25 11.19
N ASP A 528 -15.93 -1.11 11.88
CA ASP A 528 -17.24 -1.65 11.44
C ASP A 528 -18.34 -0.60 11.37
N THR A 529 -18.20 0.48 12.13
CA THR A 529 -19.15 1.60 12.18
C THR A 529 -18.57 2.91 11.67
N SER A 530 -17.34 2.89 11.16
CA SER A 530 -16.63 4.08 10.74
C SER A 530 -17.30 4.78 9.56
N THR A 531 -17.53 6.07 9.73
CA THR A 531 -18.05 6.99 8.70
C THR A 531 -16.95 7.79 8.00
N GLU A 532 -15.69 7.53 8.29
CA GLU A 532 -14.57 8.25 7.70
C GLU A 532 -14.51 8.03 6.18
N LYS A 533 -14.43 9.13 5.45
CA LYS A 533 -14.28 9.16 3.99
C LYS A 533 -13.08 10.00 3.59
N TRP A 534 -12.49 9.72 2.46
CA TRP A 534 -11.32 10.45 1.95
C TRP A 534 -11.57 11.95 1.79
N GLY A 535 -12.78 12.37 1.47
CA GLY A 535 -13.16 13.79 1.43
C GLY A 535 -13.03 14.53 2.78
N THR A 536 -12.89 13.82 3.90
CA THR A 536 -12.63 14.42 5.22
C THR A 536 -11.15 14.58 5.54
N PHE A 537 -10.25 14.14 4.65
CA PHE A 537 -8.81 14.27 4.82
C PHE A 537 -8.42 15.73 5.05
N ASN A 538 -7.64 15.96 6.10
CA ASN A 538 -7.10 17.27 6.43
C ASN A 538 -5.77 17.09 7.19
N PRO A 539 -4.64 17.59 6.71
CA PRO A 539 -3.35 17.46 7.39
C PRO A 539 -3.36 17.88 8.86
N ALA A 540 -4.19 18.88 9.22
CA ALA A 540 -4.31 19.36 10.61
C ALA A 540 -4.93 18.34 11.58
N ARG A 541 -5.58 17.28 11.08
CA ARG A 541 -6.12 16.18 11.92
C ARG A 541 -5.03 15.22 12.44
N GLY A 542 -3.80 15.33 11.92
CA GLY A 542 -2.69 14.42 12.21
C GLY A 542 -2.78 13.10 11.46
N VAL A 543 -1.68 12.35 11.47
CA VAL A 543 -1.52 11.11 10.68
C VAL A 543 -2.45 9.99 11.15
N HIS A 544 -2.58 9.79 12.46
CA HIS A 544 -3.45 8.75 13.04
C HIS A 544 -4.92 8.95 12.63
N ARG A 545 -5.45 10.16 12.83
CA ARG A 545 -6.85 10.46 12.51
C ARG A 545 -7.14 10.36 11.00
N ASN A 546 -6.20 10.75 10.16
CA ASN A 546 -6.34 10.58 8.73
C ASN A 546 -6.14 9.10 8.33
N GLY A 547 -5.27 8.34 9.01
CA GLY A 547 -5.06 6.92 8.77
C GLY A 547 -6.34 6.08 8.91
N GLU A 548 -7.25 6.49 9.80
CA GLU A 548 -8.55 5.85 9.98
C GLU A 548 -9.38 5.79 8.67
N ILE A 549 -9.16 6.72 7.73
CA ILE A 549 -9.84 6.73 6.42
C ILE A 549 -9.43 5.49 5.60
N TRP A 550 -8.11 5.21 5.54
CA TRP A 550 -7.60 4.06 4.80
C TRP A 550 -8.00 2.75 5.47
N ALA A 551 -7.85 2.68 6.79
CA ALA A 551 -8.21 1.49 7.54
C ALA A 551 -9.71 1.17 7.41
N ALA A 552 -10.59 2.15 7.51
CA ALA A 552 -12.02 1.98 7.28
C ALA A 552 -12.33 1.50 5.85
N THR A 553 -11.61 1.99 4.84
CA THR A 553 -11.79 1.53 3.45
C THR A 553 -11.39 0.07 3.29
N MET A 554 -10.27 -0.35 3.88
CA MET A 554 -9.83 -1.75 3.83
C MET A 554 -10.70 -2.66 4.69
N TYR A 555 -11.32 -2.12 5.74
CA TYR A 555 -12.33 -2.85 6.51
C TYR A 555 -13.57 -3.15 5.67
N ASP A 556 -14.05 -2.20 4.86
CA ASP A 556 -15.13 -2.45 3.91
C ASP A 556 -14.77 -3.53 2.87
N VAL A 557 -13.50 -3.57 2.41
CA VAL A 557 -13.02 -4.66 1.54
C VAL A 557 -13.08 -6.01 2.28
N ARG A 558 -12.66 -6.02 3.55
CA ARG A 558 -12.73 -7.22 4.41
C ARG A 558 -14.17 -7.73 4.56
N GLU A 559 -15.12 -6.85 4.81
CA GLU A 559 -16.54 -7.22 4.92
C GLU A 559 -17.09 -7.77 3.59
N ALA A 560 -16.66 -7.18 2.48
CA ALA A 560 -17.13 -7.59 1.15
C ALA A 560 -16.51 -8.92 0.65
N LYS A 561 -15.29 -9.26 1.06
CA LYS A 561 -14.50 -10.36 0.47
C LYS A 561 -13.91 -11.34 1.50
N GLY A 562 -13.98 -11.01 2.76
CA GLY A 562 -13.44 -11.80 3.87
C GLY A 562 -11.96 -11.54 4.15
N VAL A 563 -11.53 -11.99 5.32
CA VAL A 563 -10.21 -11.72 5.89
C VAL A 563 -9.07 -12.21 4.99
N ALA A 564 -9.08 -13.48 4.60
CA ALA A 564 -7.98 -14.09 3.84
C ALA A 564 -7.72 -13.41 2.48
N PHE A 565 -8.77 -13.00 1.78
CA PHE A 565 -8.64 -12.23 0.54
C PHE A 565 -7.99 -10.87 0.80
N THR A 566 -8.45 -10.16 1.84
CA THR A 566 -7.99 -8.80 2.14
C THR A 566 -6.55 -8.80 2.64
N GLN A 567 -6.15 -9.77 3.46
CA GLN A 567 -4.77 -9.95 3.92
C GLN A 567 -3.79 -9.98 2.75
N GLN A 568 -4.04 -10.86 1.79
CA GLN A 568 -3.16 -11.01 0.63
C GLN A 568 -3.18 -9.76 -0.26
N LEU A 569 -4.37 -9.20 -0.46
CA LEU A 569 -4.56 -8.01 -1.28
C LEU A 569 -3.79 -6.80 -0.73
N VAL A 570 -3.76 -6.62 0.57
CA VAL A 570 -3.08 -5.49 1.25
C VAL A 570 -1.56 -5.62 1.11
N ILE A 571 -1.00 -6.79 1.38
CA ILE A 571 0.47 -7.02 1.27
C ILE A 571 0.94 -6.82 -0.18
N ASP A 572 0.22 -7.38 -1.15
CA ASP A 572 0.59 -7.21 -2.56
C ASP A 572 0.29 -5.79 -3.05
N GLY A 573 -0.74 -5.14 -2.51
CA GLY A 573 -1.04 -3.74 -2.76
C GLY A 573 0.09 -2.81 -2.32
N MET A 574 0.67 -3.02 -1.13
CA MET A 574 1.84 -2.27 -0.66
C MET A 574 3.05 -2.45 -1.60
N LYS A 575 3.30 -3.68 -2.10
CA LYS A 575 4.39 -3.95 -3.04
C LYS A 575 4.21 -3.23 -4.37
N ASN A 576 2.97 -2.97 -4.78
CA ASN A 576 2.63 -2.26 -6.00
C ASN A 576 2.56 -0.73 -5.82
N THR A 577 2.60 -0.25 -4.58
CA THR A 577 2.46 1.16 -4.26
C THR A 577 3.81 1.88 -4.40
N VAL A 578 3.77 3.08 -4.98
CA VAL A 578 4.94 3.93 -5.22
C VAL A 578 5.47 4.56 -3.92
N SER A 579 6.70 5.08 -3.93
CA SER A 579 7.22 5.89 -2.83
C SER A 579 6.46 7.20 -2.67
N LYS A 580 6.30 7.67 -1.43
CA LYS A 580 5.53 8.88 -1.08
C LYS A 580 4.10 8.85 -1.65
N PRO A 581 3.33 7.79 -1.36
CA PRO A 581 2.04 7.60 -1.97
C PRO A 581 0.99 8.57 -1.44
N SER A 582 0.08 8.99 -2.32
CA SER A 582 -1.24 9.43 -1.93
C SER A 582 -2.16 8.22 -1.69
N TYR A 583 -3.34 8.44 -1.13
CA TYR A 583 -4.37 7.39 -1.00
C TYR A 583 -4.78 6.79 -2.36
N LEU A 584 -4.75 7.60 -3.41
CA LEU A 584 -5.10 7.13 -4.76
C LEU A 584 -4.01 6.22 -5.33
N ASP A 585 -2.73 6.50 -5.03
CA ASP A 585 -1.63 5.61 -5.41
C ASP A 585 -1.74 4.26 -4.67
N ALA A 586 -2.11 4.29 -3.39
CA ALA A 586 -2.33 3.08 -2.59
C ALA A 586 -3.54 2.28 -3.09
N ARG A 587 -4.66 2.95 -3.43
CA ARG A 587 -5.82 2.33 -4.08
C ARG A 587 -5.42 1.61 -5.37
N ASP A 588 -4.67 2.29 -6.23
CA ASP A 588 -4.27 1.74 -7.52
C ASP A 588 -3.30 0.56 -7.35
N GLY A 589 -2.46 0.59 -6.30
CA GLY A 589 -1.65 -0.57 -5.89
C GLY A 589 -2.50 -1.79 -5.48
N VAL A 590 -3.58 -1.56 -4.75
CA VAL A 590 -4.55 -2.61 -4.35
C VAL A 590 -5.28 -3.17 -5.58
N LEU A 591 -5.72 -2.32 -6.49
CA LEU A 591 -6.36 -2.73 -7.74
C LEU A 591 -5.40 -3.56 -8.61
N ALA A 592 -4.13 -3.17 -8.69
CA ALA A 592 -3.11 -3.93 -9.39
C ALA A 592 -2.83 -5.30 -8.74
N ALA A 593 -2.92 -5.38 -7.40
CA ALA A 593 -2.82 -6.65 -6.70
C ALA A 593 -3.94 -7.62 -7.10
N ASP A 594 -5.19 -7.16 -7.21
CA ASP A 594 -6.29 -8.01 -7.71
C ASP A 594 -6.07 -8.44 -9.17
N MET A 595 -5.53 -7.56 -10.01
CA MET A 595 -5.15 -7.95 -11.39
C MET A 595 -4.14 -9.09 -11.41
N THR A 596 -3.14 -9.04 -10.53
CA THR A 596 -2.08 -10.05 -10.46
C THR A 596 -2.59 -11.36 -9.84
N ASN A 597 -3.36 -11.26 -8.77
CA ASN A 597 -3.77 -12.41 -7.97
C ASN A 597 -4.99 -13.12 -8.55
N ASN A 598 -5.94 -12.36 -9.11
CA ASN A 598 -7.27 -12.83 -9.48
C ASN A 598 -7.65 -12.50 -10.94
N ALA A 599 -6.71 -12.05 -11.75
CA ALA A 599 -6.96 -11.60 -13.13
C ALA A 599 -8.08 -10.53 -13.22
N GLY A 600 -8.20 -9.68 -12.21
CA GLY A 600 -9.17 -8.60 -12.15
C GLY A 600 -10.60 -9.02 -11.80
N ALA A 601 -10.79 -10.23 -11.27
CA ALA A 601 -12.13 -10.74 -10.96
C ALA A 601 -12.90 -9.94 -9.90
N ASN A 602 -12.21 -9.05 -9.16
CA ASN A 602 -12.83 -8.24 -8.12
C ASN A 602 -12.76 -6.72 -8.38
N GLN A 603 -12.24 -6.30 -9.53
CA GLN A 603 -12.00 -4.88 -9.85
C GLN A 603 -13.23 -4.01 -9.59
N CYS A 604 -14.41 -4.39 -10.11
CA CYS A 604 -15.61 -3.57 -9.96
C CYS A 604 -16.14 -3.54 -8.54
N LEU A 605 -15.92 -4.59 -7.75
CA LEU A 605 -16.23 -4.57 -6.31
C LEU A 605 -15.29 -3.61 -5.58
N LEU A 606 -14.00 -3.71 -5.81
CA LEU A 606 -13.00 -2.84 -5.20
C LEU A 606 -13.24 -1.36 -5.56
N TRP A 607 -13.52 -1.09 -6.81
CA TRP A 607 -13.87 0.26 -7.25
C TRP A 607 -15.11 0.82 -6.53
N ARG A 608 -16.12 0.00 -6.29
CA ARG A 608 -17.31 0.44 -5.51
C ARG A 608 -16.94 0.77 -4.07
N VAL A 609 -16.12 -0.06 -3.44
CA VAL A 609 -15.66 0.22 -2.07
C VAL A 609 -14.89 1.52 -2.01
N PHE A 610 -13.92 1.70 -2.89
CA PHE A 610 -13.13 2.93 -2.96
C PHE A 610 -13.99 4.16 -3.27
N ALA A 611 -14.89 4.06 -4.24
CA ALA A 611 -15.84 5.13 -4.58
C ALA A 611 -16.76 5.47 -3.40
N GLY A 612 -17.30 4.47 -2.70
CA GLY A 612 -18.12 4.66 -1.51
C GLY A 612 -17.41 5.42 -0.38
N ARG A 613 -16.07 5.33 -0.33
CA ARG A 613 -15.21 6.10 0.58
C ARG A 613 -14.65 7.38 -0.05
N GLY A 614 -15.11 7.79 -1.23
CA GLY A 614 -14.74 9.04 -1.90
C GLY A 614 -13.50 8.94 -2.78
N MET A 615 -12.93 7.75 -2.97
CA MET A 615 -11.77 7.49 -3.81
C MET A 615 -12.16 6.88 -5.16
N GLY A 616 -13.20 7.42 -5.82
CA GLY A 616 -13.72 6.96 -7.10
C GLY A 616 -12.81 7.27 -8.28
N ALA A 617 -13.33 7.05 -9.49
CA ALA A 617 -12.56 7.10 -10.73
C ALA A 617 -12.00 8.49 -11.06
N ASN A 618 -12.73 9.56 -10.69
CA ASN A 618 -12.35 10.95 -10.90
C ASN A 618 -11.80 11.64 -9.66
N ALA A 619 -11.54 10.90 -8.59
CA ALA A 619 -10.94 11.44 -7.36
C ALA A 619 -9.54 12.00 -7.65
N ALA A 620 -9.19 13.13 -7.03
CA ALA A 620 -7.93 13.82 -7.27
C ALA A 620 -7.27 14.31 -5.98
N SER A 621 -5.94 14.29 -5.94
CA SER A 621 -5.10 14.82 -4.88
C SER A 621 -4.18 15.90 -5.42
N SER A 622 -3.94 16.97 -4.63
CA SER A 622 -2.91 17.95 -4.97
C SER A 622 -1.50 17.36 -4.91
N ALA A 623 -0.55 17.97 -5.61
CA ALA A 623 0.84 17.52 -5.69
C ALA A 623 1.54 17.47 -4.31
N ASP A 624 1.19 18.38 -3.42
CA ASP A 624 1.69 18.44 -2.05
C ASP A 624 0.95 17.50 -1.07
N GLN A 625 -0.02 16.74 -1.58
CA GLN A 625 -0.87 15.81 -0.83
C GLN A 625 -1.71 16.45 0.29
N ASN A 626 -1.91 17.76 0.28
CA ASN A 626 -2.61 18.48 1.35
C ASN A 626 -4.09 18.74 1.04
N THR A 627 -4.47 18.68 -0.22
CA THR A 627 -5.85 18.93 -0.68
C THR A 627 -6.35 17.74 -1.48
N VAL A 628 -7.59 17.37 -1.25
CA VAL A 628 -8.25 16.24 -1.91
C VAL A 628 -9.56 16.65 -2.56
N THR A 629 -9.90 16.01 -3.66
CA THR A 629 -11.21 16.11 -4.30
C THR A 629 -11.83 14.73 -4.34
N ALA A 630 -12.81 14.49 -3.49
CA ALA A 630 -13.51 13.21 -3.42
C ALA A 630 -14.40 12.99 -4.64
N ASP A 631 -14.54 11.73 -5.04
CA ASP A 631 -15.41 11.27 -6.11
C ASP A 631 -15.98 9.90 -5.74
N GLU A 632 -17.27 9.69 -6.00
CA GLU A 632 -17.96 8.44 -5.70
C GLU A 632 -18.32 7.64 -6.97
N THR A 633 -17.76 8.00 -8.13
CA THR A 633 -18.02 7.29 -9.39
C THR A 633 -17.13 6.06 -9.55
N VAL A 634 -17.68 5.01 -10.14
CA VAL A 634 -16.92 3.84 -10.57
C VAL A 634 -16.54 3.97 -12.05
N PRO A 635 -15.47 3.30 -12.53
CA PRO A 635 -15.12 3.33 -13.95
C PRO A 635 -16.26 2.81 -14.84
N ALA A 636 -16.42 3.43 -16.01
CA ALA A 636 -17.45 3.04 -16.99
C ALA A 636 -17.38 1.55 -17.38
N GLY A 637 -16.17 0.97 -17.40
CA GLY A 637 -16.02 -0.47 -17.65
C GLY A 637 -16.69 -1.39 -16.62
N CYS A 638 -17.01 -0.89 -15.43
CA CYS A 638 -17.75 -1.63 -14.40
C CYS A 638 -19.27 -1.49 -14.48
N LEU A 639 -19.74 -0.56 -15.28
CA LEU A 639 -21.19 -0.32 -15.43
C LEU A 639 -21.76 -1.25 -16.52
N PRO A 640 -22.99 -1.72 -16.38
CA PRO A 640 -23.68 -2.35 -17.52
C PRO A 640 -23.86 -1.34 -18.64
N THR A 641 -24.14 -1.78 -19.85
CA THR A 641 -24.49 -0.90 -20.97
C THR A 641 -25.97 -1.09 -21.28
N ALA A 642 -26.74 -0.02 -21.16
CA ALA A 642 -28.15 -0.02 -21.51
C ALA A 642 -28.32 0.16 -23.03
N ASN A 643 -29.09 -0.72 -23.62
CA ASN A 643 -29.49 -0.63 -25.03
C ASN A 643 -30.98 -0.89 -25.17
N ALA A 644 -31.74 0.16 -25.39
CA ALA A 644 -33.20 0.12 -25.53
C ALA A 644 -33.67 -0.43 -26.87
N GLY A 645 -32.71 -0.86 -27.72
CA GLY A 645 -33.04 -1.30 -29.09
C GLY A 645 -33.51 -0.15 -29.97
N GLY A 646 -34.21 -0.48 -31.07
CA GLY A 646 -34.87 0.49 -31.95
C GLY A 646 -33.93 1.18 -32.96
N PRO A 647 -34.34 2.31 -33.58
CA PRO A 647 -35.66 2.93 -33.39
C PRO A 647 -36.83 2.00 -33.82
N TYR A 648 -37.96 2.18 -33.14
CA TYR A 648 -39.17 1.38 -33.39
C TYR A 648 -40.18 2.18 -34.21
N THR A 649 -41.06 1.47 -34.92
CA THR A 649 -42.20 2.07 -35.63
C THR A 649 -43.45 1.26 -35.36
N THR A 650 -44.58 1.94 -35.19
CA THR A 650 -45.91 1.32 -35.04
C THR A 650 -46.98 2.28 -35.57
N ASN A 651 -48.22 1.81 -35.70
CA ASN A 651 -49.36 2.65 -36.03
C ASN A 651 -50.17 2.98 -34.77
N GLU A 652 -50.91 4.06 -34.81
CA GLU A 652 -51.85 4.39 -33.73
C GLU A 652 -52.75 3.17 -33.39
N GLY A 653 -52.93 2.94 -32.09
CA GLY A 653 -53.72 1.82 -31.57
C GLY A 653 -53.06 0.45 -31.69
N THR A 654 -51.83 0.36 -32.12
CA THR A 654 -51.09 -0.90 -32.25
C THR A 654 -49.85 -0.88 -31.31
N ASP A 655 -49.81 -1.78 -30.34
CA ASP A 655 -48.66 -1.89 -29.43
C ASP A 655 -47.42 -2.36 -30.18
N VAL A 656 -46.24 -1.86 -29.75
CA VAL A 656 -44.93 -2.36 -30.18
C VAL A 656 -44.16 -2.89 -29.00
N THR A 657 -43.50 -4.03 -29.19
CA THR A 657 -42.63 -4.60 -28.15
C THR A 657 -41.24 -4.01 -28.24
N LEU A 658 -40.83 -3.32 -27.19
CA LEU A 658 -39.45 -2.84 -26.98
C LEU A 658 -38.61 -3.99 -26.45
N SER A 659 -37.31 -3.97 -26.71
CA SER A 659 -36.38 -5.02 -26.30
C SER A 659 -35.07 -4.45 -25.80
N ALA A 660 -34.71 -4.80 -24.58
CA ALA A 660 -33.39 -4.52 -23.97
C ALA A 660 -32.35 -5.61 -24.27
N ALA A 661 -32.61 -6.55 -25.18
CA ALA A 661 -31.74 -7.69 -25.46
C ALA A 661 -30.34 -7.30 -25.99
N GLY A 662 -30.19 -6.05 -26.48
CA GLY A 662 -28.87 -5.48 -26.84
C GLY A 662 -28.07 -4.96 -25.67
N SER A 663 -28.64 -4.92 -24.48
CA SER A 663 -27.90 -4.50 -23.26
C SER A 663 -26.82 -5.52 -22.90
N ALA A 664 -25.69 -5.04 -22.44
CA ALA A 664 -24.52 -5.85 -22.17
C ALA A 664 -23.94 -5.57 -20.77
N ARG A 665 -23.12 -6.48 -20.30
CA ARG A 665 -22.26 -6.22 -19.13
C ARG A 665 -21.19 -5.20 -19.50
N GLY A 666 -20.63 -4.52 -18.52
CA GLY A 666 -19.45 -3.67 -18.69
C GLY A 666 -18.24 -4.42 -19.26
N THR A 667 -17.27 -3.69 -19.74
CA THR A 667 -16.07 -4.25 -20.40
C THR A 667 -15.03 -4.78 -19.41
N ALA A 668 -15.10 -4.40 -18.13
CA ALA A 668 -14.17 -4.90 -17.12
C ALA A 668 -14.37 -6.41 -16.89
N PRO A 669 -13.32 -7.19 -16.59
CA PRO A 669 -13.41 -8.64 -16.37
C PRO A 669 -14.45 -9.05 -15.31
N SER A 670 -14.64 -8.21 -14.29
CA SER A 670 -15.55 -8.42 -13.16
C SER A 670 -16.87 -7.67 -13.25
N ALA A 671 -17.18 -7.02 -14.39
CA ALA A 671 -18.47 -6.37 -14.57
C ALA A 671 -19.62 -7.39 -14.49
N GLY A 672 -20.69 -7.01 -13.78
CA GLY A 672 -21.87 -7.83 -13.62
C GLY A 672 -22.68 -7.92 -14.93
N ASN A 673 -23.31 -9.06 -15.17
CA ASN A 673 -24.32 -9.15 -16.22
C ASN A 673 -25.54 -8.31 -15.85
N PRO A 674 -26.29 -7.75 -16.84
CA PRO A 674 -27.58 -7.16 -16.60
C PRO A 674 -28.49 -8.14 -15.84
N ALA A 675 -29.10 -7.69 -14.75
CA ALA A 675 -29.94 -8.49 -13.86
C ALA A 675 -31.37 -7.95 -13.75
N ALA A 676 -31.57 -6.64 -13.93
CA ALA A 676 -32.88 -6.02 -13.93
C ALA A 676 -32.95 -4.93 -15.01
N TYR A 677 -34.15 -4.75 -15.53
CA TYR A 677 -34.50 -3.78 -16.58
C TYR A 677 -35.71 -3.01 -16.12
N ALA A 678 -35.70 -1.70 -16.23
CA ALA A 678 -36.79 -0.81 -15.91
C ALA A 678 -36.97 0.23 -17.03
N TRP A 679 -38.18 0.46 -17.46
CA TRP A 679 -38.50 1.31 -18.59
C TRP A 679 -39.23 2.58 -18.16
N ASP A 680 -38.90 3.67 -18.84
CA ASP A 680 -39.57 4.95 -18.82
C ASP A 680 -40.26 5.09 -20.19
N LEU A 681 -41.56 4.88 -20.25
CA LEU A 681 -42.32 4.83 -21.50
C LEU A 681 -42.98 6.17 -21.82
N ASP A 682 -43.09 7.07 -20.83
CA ASP A 682 -43.74 8.38 -20.98
C ASP A 682 -42.74 9.57 -20.96
N ASP A 683 -41.45 9.26 -20.85
CA ASP A 683 -40.32 10.23 -20.88
C ASP A 683 -40.39 11.25 -19.73
N ASP A 684 -40.85 10.81 -18.54
CA ASP A 684 -40.92 11.65 -17.34
C ASP A 684 -39.63 11.62 -16.52
N GLY A 685 -38.67 10.76 -16.89
CA GLY A 685 -37.37 10.56 -16.25
C GLY A 685 -37.42 9.57 -15.11
N GLN A 686 -38.56 8.92 -14.84
CA GLN A 686 -38.72 7.84 -13.89
C GLN A 686 -38.82 6.50 -14.66
N TYR A 687 -38.17 5.46 -14.15
CA TYR A 687 -38.11 4.16 -14.81
C TYR A 687 -39.05 3.20 -14.08
N ASP A 688 -40.37 3.48 -14.08
CA ASP A 688 -41.36 2.76 -13.31
C ASP A 688 -42.56 2.26 -14.13
N ASP A 689 -42.65 2.57 -15.43
CA ASP A 689 -43.76 2.18 -16.29
C ASP A 689 -43.77 0.70 -16.63
N ALA A 690 -42.61 0.08 -16.79
CA ALA A 690 -42.49 -1.34 -17.06
C ALA A 690 -41.17 -1.94 -16.56
N THR A 691 -41.17 -3.24 -16.32
CA THR A 691 -39.96 -4.01 -15.94
C THR A 691 -39.80 -5.25 -16.83
N GLY A 692 -38.52 -5.70 -16.95
CA GLY A 692 -38.18 -6.90 -17.70
C GLY A 692 -37.45 -6.64 -19.00
N LEU A 693 -36.92 -7.71 -19.60
CA LEU A 693 -36.13 -7.67 -20.84
C LEU A 693 -36.88 -7.07 -22.03
N THR A 694 -38.18 -7.13 -21.99
CA THR A 694 -39.08 -6.53 -22.98
C THR A 694 -40.19 -5.72 -22.30
N ALA A 695 -40.64 -4.65 -22.96
CA ALA A 695 -41.79 -3.86 -22.54
C ALA A 695 -42.75 -3.63 -23.72
N ALA A 696 -44.04 -3.57 -23.44
CA ALA A 696 -45.05 -3.21 -24.45
C ALA A 696 -45.24 -1.70 -24.39
N PHE A 697 -44.98 -1.02 -25.49
CA PHE A 697 -45.32 0.40 -25.66
C PHE A 697 -46.67 0.50 -26.32
N GLY A 698 -47.65 1.05 -25.59
CA GLY A 698 -49.01 1.28 -26.11
C GLY A 698 -49.04 2.55 -26.96
N ALA A 699 -49.26 2.41 -28.26
CA ALA A 699 -49.37 3.54 -29.18
C ALA A 699 -50.75 4.26 -29.07
N VAL A 700 -51.06 4.75 -27.88
CA VAL A 700 -52.31 5.49 -27.60
C VAL A 700 -52.06 6.99 -27.79
N GLY A 701 -52.86 7.62 -28.64
CA GLY A 701 -52.80 9.05 -28.93
C GLY A 701 -52.26 9.39 -30.32
N ALA A 702 -52.07 10.68 -30.60
CA ALA A 702 -51.73 11.16 -31.93
C ALA A 702 -50.37 10.67 -32.42
N ALA A 703 -50.27 10.52 -33.76
CA ALA A 703 -49.02 10.25 -34.47
C ALA A 703 -47.90 11.18 -34.05
N GLY A 704 -46.68 10.68 -34.05
CA GLY A 704 -45.48 11.44 -33.67
C GLY A 704 -44.35 10.55 -33.18
N VAL A 705 -43.25 11.20 -32.84
CA VAL A 705 -42.08 10.52 -32.24
C VAL A 705 -42.16 10.62 -30.73
N ARG A 706 -42.00 9.50 -30.05
CA ARG A 706 -41.90 9.39 -28.59
C ARG A 706 -40.52 8.90 -28.21
N THR A 707 -39.94 9.49 -27.19
CA THR A 707 -38.71 8.96 -26.57
C THR A 707 -39.13 7.93 -25.52
N VAL A 708 -38.37 6.86 -25.39
CA VAL A 708 -38.54 5.88 -24.32
C VAL A 708 -37.17 5.61 -23.71
N GLY A 709 -37.13 5.52 -22.38
CA GLY A 709 -35.94 5.28 -21.61
C GLY A 709 -35.83 3.82 -21.13
N LEU A 710 -34.61 3.34 -20.96
CA LEU A 710 -34.30 2.07 -20.33
C LEU A 710 -33.22 2.26 -19.27
N ARG A 711 -33.46 1.80 -18.05
CA ARG A 711 -32.46 1.64 -17.01
C ARG A 711 -32.12 0.18 -16.83
N VAL A 712 -30.87 -0.18 -16.97
CA VAL A 712 -30.34 -1.52 -16.73
C VAL A 712 -29.60 -1.54 -15.41
N THR A 713 -29.83 -2.54 -14.58
CA THR A 713 -29.15 -2.75 -13.31
C THR A 713 -28.46 -4.11 -13.33
N ASP A 714 -27.19 -4.18 -12.95
CA ASP A 714 -26.48 -5.44 -12.80
C ASP A 714 -26.72 -6.10 -11.43
N ALA A 715 -26.25 -7.34 -11.25
CA ALA A 715 -26.41 -8.08 -10.00
C ALA A 715 -25.70 -7.41 -8.79
N ALA A 716 -24.82 -6.45 -9.04
CA ALA A 716 -24.11 -5.70 -8.02
C ALA A 716 -24.76 -4.34 -7.71
N GLY A 717 -25.87 -4.00 -8.39
CA GLY A 717 -26.60 -2.76 -8.20
C GLY A 717 -26.06 -1.57 -9.03
N ASN A 718 -25.08 -1.77 -9.92
CA ASN A 718 -24.66 -0.70 -10.83
C ASN A 718 -25.70 -0.50 -11.91
N THR A 719 -25.93 0.74 -12.31
CA THR A 719 -26.94 1.11 -13.30
C THR A 719 -26.33 1.87 -14.48
N ASP A 720 -26.95 1.70 -15.64
CA ASP A 720 -26.78 2.55 -16.81
C ASP A 720 -28.14 2.82 -17.46
N THR A 721 -28.23 3.92 -18.18
CA THR A 721 -29.47 4.35 -18.86
C THR A 721 -29.22 4.58 -20.35
N GLY A 722 -30.14 4.15 -21.15
CA GLY A 722 -30.15 4.40 -22.59
C GLY A 722 -31.54 4.80 -23.04
N SER A 723 -31.66 5.41 -24.17
CA SER A 723 -32.95 5.80 -24.77
C SER A 723 -33.05 5.41 -26.23
N THR A 724 -34.26 5.33 -26.72
CA THR A 724 -34.57 5.13 -28.13
C THR A 724 -35.85 5.87 -28.48
N THR A 725 -36.26 5.83 -29.74
CA THR A 725 -37.47 6.47 -30.19
C THR A 725 -38.50 5.43 -30.73
N VAL A 726 -39.77 5.70 -30.50
CA VAL A 726 -40.91 5.02 -31.12
C VAL A 726 -41.60 6.03 -32.00
N THR A 727 -41.65 5.77 -33.31
CA THR A 727 -42.42 6.56 -34.27
C THR A 727 -43.81 5.92 -34.41
N VAL A 728 -44.80 6.65 -33.97
CA VAL A 728 -46.22 6.28 -34.15
C VAL A 728 -46.70 6.95 -35.44
N ALA A 729 -47.05 6.15 -36.41
CA ALA A 729 -47.64 6.63 -37.66
C ALA A 729 -49.19 6.68 -37.55
N ASP A 730 -49.79 7.61 -38.27
CA ASP A 730 -51.24 7.65 -38.37
C ASP A 730 -51.79 6.27 -38.82
N ALA A 731 -52.84 5.81 -38.19
CA ALA A 731 -53.60 4.69 -38.72
C ALA A 731 -54.16 5.09 -40.10
N ALA A 732 -53.87 4.29 -41.10
CA ALA A 732 -54.37 4.59 -42.45
C ALA A 732 -55.87 4.88 -42.36
N GLU A 733 -56.27 6.11 -42.74
CA GLU A 733 -57.70 6.40 -42.84
C GLU A 733 -58.39 5.33 -43.70
N HIS A 734 -59.38 4.63 -43.12
CA HIS A 734 -60.31 3.87 -43.93
C HIS A 734 -61.04 4.90 -44.77
N THR A 735 -60.62 5.09 -46.00
CA THR A 735 -61.41 5.79 -46.99
C THR A 735 -62.68 4.93 -47.20
N HIS A 736 -63.74 5.27 -46.48
CA HIS A 736 -65.04 4.83 -46.91
C HIS A 736 -65.26 5.32 -48.33
N GLY A 737 -65.27 4.39 -49.26
CA GLY A 737 -65.61 4.71 -50.62
C GLY A 737 -67.01 5.30 -50.62
N ASP A 738 -67.08 6.60 -51.03
CA ASP A 738 -68.31 7.32 -51.22
C ASP A 738 -69.01 6.79 -52.47
N ASP A 739 -69.72 5.71 -52.33
CA ASP A 739 -70.74 5.30 -53.38
C ASP A 739 -72.08 5.89 -52.99
N GLY A 740 -72.32 7.09 -53.43
CA GLY A 740 -73.43 7.97 -53.12
C GLY A 740 -74.85 7.39 -53.32
N THR A 741 -75.23 6.42 -52.54
CA THR A 741 -76.64 5.94 -52.47
C THR A 741 -77.08 5.81 -51.03
N PHE A 742 -77.60 6.93 -50.48
CA PHE A 742 -78.45 6.88 -49.29
C PHE A 742 -79.87 6.54 -49.67
N PRO A 743 -80.51 5.46 -49.19
CA PRO A 743 -81.91 5.25 -49.37
C PRO A 743 -82.66 6.26 -48.48
N VAL A 744 -83.42 7.14 -49.14
CA VAL A 744 -84.40 8.03 -48.48
C VAL A 744 -85.54 7.20 -47.95
N VAL A 745 -85.62 6.99 -46.68
CA VAL A 745 -86.84 6.48 -46.02
C VAL A 745 -87.86 7.61 -45.95
N ARG A 746 -88.90 7.51 -46.78
CA ARG A 746 -90.09 8.39 -46.66
C ARG A 746 -90.98 7.84 -45.55
N ASP A 747 -91.11 8.66 -44.53
CA ASP A 747 -92.13 8.44 -43.50
C ASP A 747 -93.50 8.68 -44.08
N ARG A 748 -94.40 7.68 -43.89
CA ARG A 748 -95.85 7.82 -44.17
C ARG A 748 -96.60 7.51 -42.89
N GLY A 749 -97.15 8.51 -42.34
CA GLY A 749 -98.34 8.44 -41.51
C GLY A 749 -98.18 8.57 -40.03
#